data_6bd92f5aae7645a58c5a45d013f7d89e
#
_entry.id   6bd92f5aae7645a58c5a45d013f7d89e
#
_cell.length_a   1.000
_cell.length_b   1.000
_cell.length_c   1.000
_cell.angle_alpha   90.00
_cell.angle_beta   90.00
_cell.angle_gamma   90.00
#
_symmetry.space_group_name_H-M   'P 1'
#
loop_
_entity.id
_entity.type
_entity.pdbx_description
1 polymer ?
#
loop_
_entity_poly.entity_id
_entity_poly.type
_entity_poly.pdbx_seq_one_letter_code
_entity_poly.pdbx_strand_id
1 'polypeptide(L)'
;MRKNIRTGISRALAALAVFSIAGLAASQGSAADLASQSCDAKSGSNPAFCHGVRGDRAEGWMAQGRSEVMARNGMVTTSQPLAAEAGLEILRKGGNAVDAAVATAAVLNLVEPMNVGMAGDMFAIVYTAKDHKLHVLNASGVAASGQTLAFMNAHGYKVDPKNDGPGSGMPYAGILTDTVPGAAWGWQEVLDKYGTMKFKQVLEPAASYAEKGFAISERIAFDWHLPKAVNANRSQLENCCTEMDPDSVATWYIDGKQPKAGQIFKNPDLAKTFRILQAKGRDGFYKGPVAQALVNKVHALGGTMTMEDLASYKGEWAEPVMTDYHGYTLAELPPPSQGFAANEMLNILSACTDKVYPGQTLASLGPVDPRYWHLLIEAKALAYADLNRVNGDPNFNPGLADKVKSLTSMAHAQELCAKISPDKAMVTGTGNASGDGDTIVLSAADRWGNMVSWVNSNYANFGSGITVPGYGFILHNRGSLFTLDPNSPNVIAPHKRPYNTLAAAFVLQGGRTDGQLMALQLMGGDMQSQGHAQVMVNMVDLGANLQAASDMARFHHNQVRGTVDLESEAFKLVGAQLIAMGHKVRPTDGGNMGGYQAILMTPDPKEPKPSGAKNSTQPINGTYRAGTDHRKDGIAVGW
;
A
#
# COMPACT_ATOMS: atom_id res chain seq x y z
N MET A 1 93.79 -10.71 26.80
CA MET A 1 94.05 -12.14 27.00
C MET A 1 92.93 -12.93 26.39
N ARG A 2 93.28 -13.80 25.47
CA ARG A 2 92.39 -14.74 24.75
C ARG A 2 91.79 -15.76 25.69
N LYS A 3 90.52 -16.13 25.52
CA LYS A 3 90.09 -17.55 25.29
C LYS A 3 88.57 -17.69 25.32
N ASN A 4 88.12 -18.29 24.24
CA ASN A 4 87.05 -19.27 24.08
C ASN A 4 85.58 -18.82 24.22
N ILE A 5 85.04 -18.48 23.06
CA ILE A 5 83.66 -18.70 22.72
C ILE A 5 83.63 -19.73 21.56
N ARG A 6 83.33 -20.95 21.82
CA ARG A 6 82.84 -21.98 20.86
C ARG A 6 82.12 -23.01 21.68
N THR A 7 80.81 -23.10 21.51
CA THR A 7 79.87 -24.21 21.55
C THR A 7 78.48 -23.71 21.95
N GLY A 8 77.61 -23.65 21.00
CA GLY A 8 76.22 -23.23 21.27
C GLY A 8 75.34 -22.99 20.03
N ILE A 9 75.84 -23.32 18.82
CA ILE A 9 75.07 -23.13 17.58
C ILE A 9 75.01 -24.47 16.81
N SER A 10 74.38 -25.45 17.37
CA SER A 10 74.15 -26.72 16.63
C SER A 10 72.90 -27.50 17.10
N ARG A 11 71.99 -26.88 17.85
CA ARG A 11 70.72 -27.54 18.22
C ARG A 11 69.46 -26.74 17.94
N ALA A 12 69.53 -25.63 17.22
CA ALA A 12 68.39 -24.77 16.88
C ALA A 12 67.97 -24.84 15.39
N LEU A 13 68.65 -25.64 14.56
CA LEU A 13 68.37 -25.77 13.12
C LEU A 13 67.70 -27.09 12.68
N ALA A 14 67.37 -27.95 13.63
CA ALA A 14 66.69 -29.23 13.33
C ALA A 14 65.19 -29.25 13.72
N ALA A 15 64.63 -28.14 14.27
CA ALA A 15 63.23 -28.07 14.67
C ALA A 15 62.36 -27.15 13.76
N LEU A 16 62.96 -26.61 12.68
CA LEU A 16 62.22 -25.69 11.75
C LEU A 16 61.94 -26.29 10.35
N ALA A 17 62.23 -27.59 10.16
CA ALA A 17 62.04 -28.25 8.84
C ALA A 17 60.88 -29.28 8.80
N VAL A 18 60.05 -29.38 9.84
CA VAL A 18 58.92 -30.35 9.84
C VAL A 18 57.54 -29.66 9.95
N PHE A 19 57.47 -28.35 9.92
CA PHE A 19 56.19 -27.63 9.99
C PHE A 19 55.76 -26.93 8.69
N SER A 20 56.26 -27.30 7.53
CA SER A 20 56.01 -26.59 6.27
C SER A 20 55.44 -27.46 5.13
N ILE A 21 54.90 -28.64 5.39
CA ILE A 21 54.24 -29.44 4.33
C ILE A 21 52.91 -30.09 4.80
N ALA A 22 52.21 -29.48 5.74
CA ALA A 22 50.85 -29.89 6.08
C ALA A 22 49.96 -28.64 6.21
N GLY A 23 49.66 -28.00 5.09
CA GLY A 23 48.78 -26.82 5.18
C GLY A 23 48.56 -26.05 3.90
N LEU A 24 48.68 -26.67 2.74
CA LEU A 24 48.24 -26.11 1.46
C LEU A 24 47.44 -27.15 0.68
N ALA A 25 46.51 -27.83 1.34
CA ALA A 25 45.28 -28.17 0.70
C ALA A 25 44.45 -26.89 0.72
N ALA A 26 44.73 -26.00 -0.23
CA ALA A 26 43.73 -25.00 -0.60
C ALA A 26 42.47 -25.80 -0.90
N SER A 27 41.50 -25.73 0.00
CA SER A 27 40.11 -26.02 -0.36
C SER A 27 39.85 -25.10 -1.55
N GLN A 28 39.86 -25.67 -2.75
CA GLN A 28 39.15 -25.02 -3.86
C GLN A 28 37.71 -25.00 -3.39
N GLY A 29 37.37 -23.95 -2.63
CA GLY A 29 36.00 -23.59 -2.42
C GLY A 29 35.43 -23.46 -3.82
N SER A 30 34.46 -24.26 -4.17
CA SER A 30 33.71 -24.10 -5.40
C SER A 30 33.35 -22.62 -5.44
N ALA A 31 33.66 -21.92 -6.55
CA ALA A 31 33.25 -20.52 -6.72
C ALA A 31 31.76 -20.46 -6.37
N ALA A 32 31.39 -19.53 -5.47
CA ALA A 32 30.01 -19.40 -5.07
C ALA A 32 29.17 -19.14 -6.33
N ASP A 33 28.11 -19.91 -6.49
CA ASP A 33 27.16 -19.68 -7.56
C ASP A 33 26.48 -18.32 -7.29
N LEU A 34 26.85 -17.30 -8.06
CA LEU A 34 26.35 -15.94 -7.90
C LEU A 34 24.83 -15.86 -8.05
N ALA A 35 24.24 -16.77 -8.85
CA ALA A 35 22.79 -16.81 -9.04
C ALA A 35 22.06 -17.38 -7.80
N SER A 36 22.74 -18.08 -6.91
CA SER A 36 22.17 -18.61 -5.66
C SER A 36 22.23 -17.64 -4.49
N GLN A 37 22.93 -16.51 -4.64
CA GLN A 37 23.04 -15.47 -3.61
C GLN A 37 21.77 -14.62 -3.60
N SER A 38 20.76 -15.08 -2.90
CA SER A 38 19.50 -14.33 -2.70
C SER A 38 19.22 -14.16 -1.21
N CYS A 39 18.50 -13.07 -0.88
CA CYS A 39 18.04 -12.80 0.48
C CYS A 39 16.84 -13.69 0.81
N ASP A 40 16.92 -14.47 1.90
CA ASP A 40 15.83 -15.32 2.37
C ASP A 40 15.06 -14.63 3.51
N ALA A 41 13.77 -14.44 3.30
CA ALA A 41 12.87 -13.82 4.26
C ALA A 41 12.81 -14.50 5.64
N LYS A 42 13.04 -15.81 5.68
CA LYS A 42 12.80 -16.63 6.88
C LYS A 42 14.02 -16.80 7.77
N SER A 43 15.21 -16.52 7.28
CA SER A 43 16.41 -16.73 8.06
C SER A 43 16.77 -15.45 8.82
N GLY A 44 16.70 -15.49 10.16
CA GLY A 44 17.25 -14.43 11.01
C GLY A 44 18.78 -14.24 10.87
N SER A 45 19.41 -14.97 9.95
CA SER A 45 20.84 -14.98 9.66
C SER A 45 21.21 -14.35 8.30
N ASN A 46 20.27 -13.65 7.65
CA ASN A 46 20.59 -12.95 6.40
C ASN A 46 21.75 -11.97 6.59
N PRO A 47 22.71 -11.91 5.65
CA PRO A 47 23.78 -10.91 5.68
C PRO A 47 23.24 -9.47 5.74
N ALA A 48 24.05 -8.55 6.27
CA ALA A 48 23.64 -7.17 6.43
C ALA A 48 23.21 -6.48 5.11
N PHE A 49 23.79 -6.88 3.97
CA PHE A 49 23.38 -6.34 2.65
C PHE A 49 21.91 -6.68 2.27
N CYS A 50 21.32 -7.70 2.89
CA CYS A 50 19.92 -8.04 2.69
C CYS A 50 18.93 -7.08 3.37
N HIS A 51 19.38 -6.21 4.25
CA HIS A 51 18.51 -5.23 4.91
C HIS A 51 17.84 -4.30 3.91
N GLY A 52 18.51 -3.95 2.81
CA GLY A 52 17.93 -3.15 1.73
C GLY A 52 16.66 -3.74 1.10
N VAL A 53 16.53 -5.07 1.05
CA VAL A 53 15.32 -5.76 0.55
C VAL A 53 14.09 -5.42 1.41
N ARG A 54 14.29 -5.21 2.70
CA ARG A 54 13.25 -4.83 3.67
C ARG A 54 13.09 -3.33 3.85
N GLY A 55 13.81 -2.53 3.07
CA GLY A 55 13.74 -1.09 3.10
C GLY A 55 14.54 -0.43 4.22
N ASP A 56 15.41 -1.18 4.93
CA ASP A 56 16.29 -0.58 5.91
C ASP A 56 17.43 0.17 5.21
N ARG A 57 17.68 1.42 5.63
CA ARG A 57 18.72 2.28 5.09
C ARG A 57 19.59 2.81 6.22
N ALA A 58 20.86 2.43 6.19
CA ALA A 58 21.85 2.88 7.15
C ALA A 58 22.40 4.30 6.87
N GLU A 59 21.95 4.95 5.78
CA GLU A 59 22.60 6.16 5.24
C GLU A 59 21.96 7.48 5.72
N GLY A 60 21.26 7.47 6.81
CA GLY A 60 20.63 8.69 7.32
C GLY A 60 19.27 8.99 6.68
N TRP A 61 18.40 9.39 7.51
CA TRP A 61 16.95 9.54 7.34
C TRP A 61 16.51 10.76 6.53
N MET A 62 17.41 11.68 6.20
CA MET A 62 17.15 12.82 5.31
C MET A 62 17.82 12.69 3.94
N ALA A 63 18.62 11.65 3.70
CA ALA A 63 19.33 11.50 2.46
C ALA A 63 18.41 11.01 1.35
N GLN A 64 18.37 11.76 0.25
CA GLN A 64 17.72 11.32 -0.99
C GLN A 64 18.49 10.16 -1.59
N GLY A 65 17.82 9.02 -1.80
CA GLY A 65 18.47 7.80 -2.27
C GLY A 65 18.78 7.78 -3.76
N ARG A 66 18.09 8.59 -4.56
CA ARG A 66 18.28 8.76 -6.00
C ARG A 66 17.66 10.06 -6.49
N SER A 67 17.97 10.48 -7.72
CA SER A 67 17.31 11.63 -8.35
C SER A 67 15.83 11.35 -8.63
N GLU A 68 15.02 12.41 -8.62
CA GLU A 68 13.68 12.35 -9.20
C GLU A 68 13.75 11.97 -10.67
N VAL A 69 12.79 11.19 -11.14
CA VAL A 69 12.65 10.92 -12.58
C VAL A 69 11.87 12.06 -13.22
N MET A 70 12.37 12.57 -14.35
CA MET A 70 11.73 13.66 -15.08
C MET A 70 11.35 13.23 -16.49
N ALA A 71 10.18 13.64 -16.96
CA ALA A 71 9.68 13.35 -18.30
C ALA A 71 8.78 14.48 -18.80
N ARG A 72 8.49 14.46 -20.10
CA ARG A 72 7.64 15.47 -20.73
C ARG A 72 6.34 14.92 -21.29
N ASN A 73 6.37 13.71 -21.85
CA ASN A 73 5.25 13.20 -22.64
C ASN A 73 4.34 12.23 -21.85
N GLY A 74 4.78 11.79 -20.67
CA GLY A 74 4.01 10.91 -19.80
C GLY A 74 4.90 10.21 -18.80
N MET A 75 4.29 9.69 -17.75
CA MET A 75 4.95 9.10 -16.60
C MET A 75 4.07 8.04 -15.98
N VAL A 76 4.68 6.95 -15.49
CA VAL A 76 4.04 5.94 -14.64
C VAL A 76 4.94 5.66 -13.44
N THR A 77 4.35 5.58 -12.25
CA THR A 77 5.03 5.14 -11.03
C THR A 77 4.26 4.03 -10.35
N THR A 78 4.95 3.00 -9.88
CA THR A 78 4.38 1.94 -9.05
C THR A 78 5.46 1.16 -8.32
N SER A 79 5.06 0.17 -7.52
CA SER A 79 5.92 -0.66 -6.66
C SER A 79 6.71 -1.74 -7.41
N GLN A 80 6.43 -2.00 -8.72
CA GLN A 80 7.07 -3.10 -9.44
C GLN A 80 7.40 -2.72 -10.90
N PRO A 81 8.67 -2.95 -11.34
CA PRO A 81 9.16 -2.47 -12.64
C PRO A 81 8.39 -2.97 -13.87
N LEU A 82 8.02 -4.26 -13.93
CA LEU A 82 7.30 -4.81 -15.10
C LEU A 82 5.92 -4.17 -15.27
N ALA A 83 5.29 -3.81 -14.16
CA ALA A 83 3.99 -3.14 -14.19
C ALA A 83 4.11 -1.68 -14.66
N ALA A 84 5.15 -0.96 -14.20
CA ALA A 84 5.43 0.40 -14.66
C ALA A 84 5.72 0.43 -16.16
N GLU A 85 6.52 -0.53 -16.66
CA GLU A 85 6.84 -0.67 -18.09
C GLU A 85 5.59 -0.93 -18.91
N ALA A 86 4.69 -1.81 -18.46
CA ALA A 86 3.43 -2.08 -19.16
C ALA A 86 2.58 -0.81 -19.31
N GLY A 87 2.47 0.01 -18.27
CA GLY A 87 1.77 1.30 -18.32
C GLY A 87 2.44 2.27 -19.29
N LEU A 88 3.77 2.37 -19.27
CA LEU A 88 4.54 3.20 -20.20
C LEU A 88 4.37 2.76 -21.66
N GLU A 89 4.31 1.44 -21.91
CA GLU A 89 4.05 0.89 -23.24
C GLU A 89 2.68 1.34 -23.77
N ILE A 90 1.66 1.31 -22.92
CA ILE A 90 0.30 1.79 -23.26
C ILE A 90 0.32 3.29 -23.61
N LEU A 91 1.00 4.12 -22.80
CA LEU A 91 1.16 5.55 -23.11
C LEU A 91 1.85 5.78 -24.47
N ARG A 92 2.93 5.05 -24.75
CA ARG A 92 3.66 5.14 -26.02
C ARG A 92 2.83 4.68 -27.22
N LYS A 93 1.92 3.72 -27.02
CA LYS A 93 0.95 3.27 -28.04
C LYS A 93 -0.22 4.25 -28.25
N GLY A 94 -0.23 5.40 -27.57
CA GLY A 94 -1.24 6.44 -27.72
C GLY A 94 -2.42 6.32 -26.74
N GLY A 95 -2.34 5.45 -25.74
CA GLY A 95 -3.26 5.43 -24.62
C GLY A 95 -3.08 6.64 -23.70
N ASN A 96 -4.11 6.95 -22.92
CA ASN A 96 -4.06 8.03 -21.93
C ASN A 96 -3.66 7.51 -20.53
N ALA A 97 -3.64 8.41 -19.54
CA ALA A 97 -3.27 8.08 -18.16
C ALA A 97 -4.15 6.98 -17.54
N VAL A 98 -5.45 6.95 -17.88
CA VAL A 98 -6.39 5.93 -17.39
C VAL A 98 -6.10 4.57 -18.01
N ASP A 99 -5.84 4.53 -19.33
CA ASP A 99 -5.47 3.29 -20.02
C ASP A 99 -4.19 2.68 -19.43
N ALA A 100 -3.20 3.54 -19.17
CA ALA A 100 -1.93 3.14 -18.54
C ALA A 100 -2.13 2.64 -17.11
N ALA A 101 -2.96 3.31 -16.31
CA ALA A 101 -3.26 2.92 -14.94
C ALA A 101 -3.88 1.52 -14.87
N VAL A 102 -4.87 1.23 -15.73
CA VAL A 102 -5.50 -0.10 -15.77
C VAL A 102 -4.50 -1.19 -16.22
N ALA A 103 -3.66 -0.91 -17.22
CA ALA A 103 -2.64 -1.87 -17.66
C ALA A 103 -1.61 -2.16 -16.55
N THR A 104 -1.17 -1.12 -15.83
CA THR A 104 -0.27 -1.25 -14.68
C THR A 104 -0.92 -2.08 -13.57
N ALA A 105 -2.17 -1.77 -13.18
CA ALA A 105 -2.92 -2.52 -12.16
C ALA A 105 -3.13 -4.00 -12.54
N ALA A 106 -3.42 -4.27 -13.81
CA ALA A 106 -3.58 -5.62 -14.31
C ALA A 106 -2.28 -6.45 -14.24
N VAL A 107 -1.13 -5.85 -14.57
CA VAL A 107 0.17 -6.53 -14.44
C VAL A 107 0.51 -6.74 -12.96
N LEU A 108 0.26 -5.76 -12.09
CA LEU A 108 0.45 -5.90 -10.64
C LEU A 108 -0.34 -7.07 -10.05
N ASN A 109 -1.55 -7.34 -10.56
CA ASN A 109 -2.36 -8.51 -10.12
C ASN A 109 -1.61 -9.85 -10.29
N LEU A 110 -0.66 -9.92 -11.22
CA LEU A 110 0.16 -11.11 -11.43
C LEU A 110 1.50 -11.02 -10.68
N VAL A 111 2.18 -9.87 -10.73
CA VAL A 111 3.56 -9.73 -10.25
C VAL A 111 3.66 -9.36 -8.77
N GLU A 112 2.58 -8.86 -8.19
CA GLU A 112 2.38 -8.62 -6.74
C GLU A 112 1.05 -9.23 -6.22
N PRO A 113 0.79 -10.54 -6.43
CA PRO A 113 -0.51 -11.13 -6.14
C PRO A 113 -0.87 -11.13 -4.65
N MET A 114 0.13 -10.99 -3.77
CA MET A 114 -0.08 -10.85 -2.35
C MET A 114 -0.81 -9.55 -2.00
N ASN A 115 -0.58 -8.49 -2.76
CA ASN A 115 -1.06 -7.15 -2.44
C ASN A 115 -2.35 -6.79 -3.17
N VAL A 116 -2.57 -7.32 -4.38
CA VAL A 116 -3.60 -6.84 -5.30
C VAL A 116 -4.21 -7.93 -6.16
N GLY A 117 -5.47 -7.74 -6.56
CA GLY A 117 -6.16 -8.62 -7.50
C GLY A 117 -7.40 -7.98 -8.13
N MET A 118 -7.85 -8.56 -9.24
CA MET A 118 -9.11 -8.17 -9.89
C MET A 118 -10.34 -8.49 -9.02
N ALA A 119 -10.19 -9.43 -8.08
CA ALA A 119 -11.20 -9.75 -7.07
C ALA A 119 -10.99 -8.97 -5.76
N GLY A 120 -10.22 -7.90 -5.78
CA GLY A 120 -10.02 -6.97 -4.68
C GLY A 120 -10.91 -5.73 -4.75
N ASP A 121 -10.49 -4.70 -3.99
CA ASP A 121 -11.06 -3.35 -4.03
C ASP A 121 -10.20 -2.41 -4.84
N MET A 122 -10.81 -1.35 -5.39
CA MET A 122 -10.06 -0.24 -5.95
C MET A 122 -10.73 1.10 -5.68
N PHE A 123 -9.90 2.13 -5.54
CA PHE A 123 -10.30 3.53 -5.65
C PHE A 123 -9.38 4.24 -6.62
N ALA A 124 -9.88 5.31 -7.23
CA ALA A 124 -9.08 6.19 -8.04
C ALA A 124 -9.55 7.64 -7.93
N ILE A 125 -8.61 8.56 -8.02
CA ILE A 125 -8.91 9.96 -8.34
C ILE A 125 -8.34 10.19 -9.75
N VAL A 126 -9.21 10.54 -10.68
CA VAL A 126 -8.86 10.87 -12.06
C VAL A 126 -8.93 12.37 -12.23
N TYR A 127 -7.80 13.00 -12.53
CA TYR A 127 -7.78 14.38 -13.02
C TYR A 127 -7.88 14.38 -14.53
N THR A 128 -8.85 15.13 -15.05
CA THR A 128 -9.01 15.34 -16.48
C THR A 128 -8.64 16.77 -16.85
N ALA A 129 -7.62 16.91 -17.72
CA ALA A 129 -7.16 18.21 -18.20
C ALA A 129 -8.18 18.94 -19.09
N LYS A 130 -9.22 18.24 -19.55
CA LYS A 130 -10.29 18.80 -20.39
C LYS A 130 -11.22 19.73 -19.60
N ASP A 131 -11.58 19.34 -18.37
CA ASP A 131 -12.53 20.06 -17.50
C ASP A 131 -11.91 20.59 -16.21
N HIS A 132 -10.61 20.31 -16.01
CA HIS A 132 -9.84 20.68 -14.81
C HIS A 132 -10.46 20.18 -13.51
N LYS A 133 -11.03 18.96 -13.50
CA LYS A 133 -11.69 18.37 -12.34
C LYS A 133 -11.02 17.10 -11.85
N LEU A 134 -11.17 16.88 -10.56
CA LEU A 134 -10.91 15.62 -9.90
C LEU A 134 -12.19 14.79 -9.87
N HIS A 135 -12.12 13.54 -10.27
CA HIS A 135 -13.25 12.59 -10.28
C HIS A 135 -12.88 11.39 -9.43
N VAL A 136 -13.58 11.18 -8.33
CA VAL A 136 -13.32 10.10 -7.37
C VAL A 136 -14.19 8.90 -7.71
N LEU A 137 -13.57 7.73 -7.92
CA LEU A 137 -14.26 6.45 -8.02
C LEU A 137 -14.04 5.63 -6.76
N ASN A 138 -15.14 5.14 -6.17
CA ASN A 138 -15.18 4.10 -5.15
C ASN A 138 -15.68 2.80 -5.79
N ALA A 139 -14.78 1.85 -6.01
CA ALA A 139 -15.10 0.50 -6.41
C ALA A 139 -14.63 -0.50 -5.33
N SER A 140 -14.95 -0.21 -4.07
CA SER A 140 -14.82 -1.16 -2.97
C SER A 140 -15.98 -2.14 -2.95
N GLY A 141 -15.70 -3.38 -2.52
CA GLY A 141 -16.69 -4.44 -2.42
C GLY A 141 -17.76 -4.18 -1.37
N VAL A 142 -18.84 -4.93 -1.45
CA VAL A 142 -19.96 -4.89 -0.49
C VAL A 142 -20.12 -6.27 0.15
N ALA A 143 -20.61 -6.33 1.38
CA ALA A 143 -20.98 -7.59 2.02
C ALA A 143 -22.03 -8.32 1.18
N ALA A 144 -21.90 -9.64 1.03
CA ALA A 144 -22.89 -10.46 0.34
C ALA A 144 -24.27 -10.41 1.04
N SER A 145 -25.35 -10.67 0.29
CA SER A 145 -26.73 -10.61 0.80
C SER A 145 -26.99 -11.47 2.03
N GLY A 146 -26.31 -12.62 2.15
CA GLY A 146 -26.40 -13.50 3.31
C GLY A 146 -25.45 -13.15 4.48
N GLN A 147 -24.57 -12.19 4.33
CA GLN A 147 -23.53 -11.86 5.30
C GLN A 147 -24.05 -10.82 6.31
N THR A 148 -24.74 -11.30 7.32
CA THR A 148 -25.41 -10.49 8.34
C THR A 148 -24.72 -10.61 9.71
N LEU A 149 -24.97 -9.65 10.62
CA LEU A 149 -24.53 -9.75 12.02
C LEU A 149 -25.07 -11.02 12.68
N ALA A 150 -26.32 -11.39 12.42
CA ALA A 150 -26.93 -12.62 12.95
C ALA A 150 -26.22 -13.88 12.42
N PHE A 151 -25.85 -13.89 11.12
CA PHE A 151 -25.06 -14.97 10.52
C PHE A 151 -23.70 -15.11 11.23
N MET A 152 -22.95 -14.02 11.41
CA MET A 152 -21.65 -14.06 12.09
C MET A 152 -21.76 -14.54 13.54
N ASN A 153 -22.75 -14.03 14.29
CA ASN A 153 -23.00 -14.44 15.67
C ASN A 153 -23.38 -15.93 15.78
N ALA A 154 -24.17 -16.46 14.86
CA ALA A 154 -24.55 -17.90 14.79
C ALA A 154 -23.33 -18.81 14.54
N HIS A 155 -22.27 -18.28 13.92
CA HIS A 155 -21.01 -18.98 13.68
C HIS A 155 -19.94 -18.73 14.75
N GLY A 156 -20.34 -18.23 15.92
CA GLY A 156 -19.47 -18.08 17.09
C GLY A 156 -18.65 -16.78 17.14
N TYR A 157 -18.72 -15.93 16.13
CA TYR A 157 -18.02 -14.65 16.10
C TYR A 157 -18.77 -13.62 16.96
N LYS A 158 -18.03 -12.88 17.79
CA LYS A 158 -18.58 -11.87 18.70
C LYS A 158 -17.67 -10.65 18.73
N VAL A 159 -18.24 -9.49 19.06
CA VAL A 159 -17.46 -8.26 19.27
C VAL A 159 -16.29 -8.50 20.21
N ASP A 160 -15.13 -7.95 19.88
CA ASP A 160 -13.97 -7.95 20.77
C ASP A 160 -14.03 -6.69 21.66
N PRO A 161 -14.25 -6.84 22.98
CA PRO A 161 -14.38 -5.70 23.88
C PRO A 161 -13.08 -4.90 24.07
N LYS A 162 -11.95 -5.42 23.55
CA LYS A 162 -10.65 -4.75 23.59
C LYS A 162 -10.31 -4.03 22.28
N ASN A 163 -11.14 -4.18 21.26
CA ASN A 163 -10.98 -3.51 19.97
C ASN A 163 -12.25 -2.73 19.67
N ASP A 164 -12.23 -1.43 19.86
CA ASP A 164 -13.31 -0.49 19.53
C ASP A 164 -13.26 0.05 18.10
N GLY A 165 -12.29 -0.43 17.29
CA GLY A 165 -12.05 -0.01 15.93
C GLY A 165 -12.49 -1.02 14.86
N PRO A 166 -12.04 -0.80 13.62
CA PRO A 166 -12.24 -1.75 12.53
C PRO A 166 -11.72 -3.15 12.86
N GLY A 167 -12.44 -4.17 12.40
CA GLY A 167 -12.08 -5.57 12.59
C GLY A 167 -12.55 -6.18 13.92
N SER A 168 -13.24 -5.41 14.78
CA SER A 168 -13.70 -5.94 16.07
C SER A 168 -14.65 -7.14 15.92
N GLY A 169 -14.16 -8.31 16.34
CA GLY A 169 -14.90 -9.57 16.30
C GLY A 169 -14.90 -10.29 14.94
N MET A 170 -14.41 -9.67 13.89
CA MET A 170 -14.32 -10.31 12.57
C MET A 170 -13.10 -11.24 12.48
N PRO A 171 -13.19 -12.35 11.70
CA PRO A 171 -12.01 -13.14 11.36
C PRO A 171 -11.07 -12.34 10.46
N TYR A 172 -9.77 -12.69 10.47
CA TYR A 172 -8.77 -11.99 9.66
C TYR A 172 -8.59 -12.60 8.27
N ALA A 173 -8.75 -13.91 8.12
CA ALA A 173 -8.59 -14.64 6.87
C ALA A 173 -9.74 -15.63 6.65
N GLY A 174 -9.77 -16.30 5.51
CA GLY A 174 -10.80 -17.26 5.14
C GLY A 174 -12.05 -16.63 4.53
N ILE A 175 -13.00 -17.47 4.13
CA ILE A 175 -14.10 -17.08 3.24
C ILE A 175 -15.11 -16.08 3.86
N LEU A 176 -15.21 -16.02 5.18
CA LEU A 176 -16.13 -15.10 5.86
C LEU A 176 -15.64 -13.64 5.87
N THR A 177 -14.43 -13.40 5.38
CA THR A 177 -13.86 -12.07 5.21
C THR A 177 -14.00 -11.52 3.80
N ASP A 178 -14.51 -12.34 2.87
CA ASP A 178 -14.68 -11.94 1.49
C ASP A 178 -15.89 -11.00 1.35
N THR A 179 -15.78 -10.04 0.45
CA THR A 179 -16.90 -9.20 0.01
C THR A 179 -17.04 -9.33 -1.51
N VAL A 180 -18.15 -8.90 -2.08
CA VAL A 180 -18.34 -8.89 -3.53
C VAL A 180 -17.21 -8.09 -4.19
N PRO A 181 -16.40 -8.69 -5.07
CA PRO A 181 -15.25 -8.01 -5.68
C PRO A 181 -15.62 -6.71 -6.41
N GLY A 182 -14.82 -5.66 -6.22
CA GLY A 182 -15.07 -4.37 -6.84
C GLY A 182 -14.09 -3.98 -7.95
N ALA A 183 -12.83 -4.43 -7.87
CA ALA A 183 -11.74 -3.93 -8.72
C ALA A 183 -11.98 -4.16 -10.22
N ALA A 184 -12.39 -5.36 -10.64
CA ALA A 184 -12.65 -5.67 -12.06
C ALA A 184 -13.76 -4.78 -12.66
N TRP A 185 -14.77 -4.44 -11.85
CA TRP A 185 -15.81 -3.49 -12.23
C TRP A 185 -15.23 -2.09 -12.41
N GLY A 186 -14.45 -1.62 -11.43
CA GLY A 186 -13.83 -0.30 -11.43
C GLY A 186 -12.86 -0.10 -12.59
N TRP A 187 -12.07 -1.12 -12.95
CA TRP A 187 -11.16 -1.05 -14.11
C TRP A 187 -11.90 -0.71 -15.41
N GLN A 188 -13.05 -1.37 -15.65
CA GLN A 188 -13.82 -1.05 -16.85
C GLN A 188 -14.55 0.28 -16.73
N GLU A 189 -15.06 0.62 -15.55
CA GLU A 189 -15.79 1.87 -15.33
C GLU A 189 -14.93 3.11 -15.66
N VAL A 190 -13.68 3.15 -15.19
CA VAL A 190 -12.77 4.26 -15.51
C VAL A 190 -12.38 4.28 -16.99
N LEU A 191 -12.20 3.10 -17.62
CA LEU A 191 -11.91 3.01 -19.05
C LEU A 191 -13.09 3.49 -19.90
N ASP A 192 -14.32 3.08 -19.57
CA ASP A 192 -15.51 3.47 -20.31
C ASP A 192 -15.76 4.98 -20.22
N LYS A 193 -15.46 5.59 -19.06
CA LYS A 193 -15.72 7.02 -18.82
C LYS A 193 -14.60 7.94 -19.28
N TYR A 194 -13.35 7.56 -19.03
CA TYR A 194 -12.17 8.42 -19.24
C TYR A 194 -11.07 7.80 -20.10
N GLY A 195 -11.09 6.50 -20.34
CA GLY A 195 -10.11 5.81 -21.17
C GLY A 195 -10.28 6.07 -22.68
N THR A 196 -9.28 5.71 -23.45
CA THR A 196 -9.26 5.78 -24.93
C THR A 196 -9.13 4.39 -25.56
N MET A 197 -8.71 3.39 -24.78
CA MET A 197 -8.51 2.01 -25.19
C MET A 197 -9.55 1.08 -24.54
N LYS A 198 -9.61 -0.16 -24.99
CA LYS A 198 -10.48 -1.20 -24.48
C LYS A 198 -9.70 -2.28 -23.74
N PHE A 199 -10.33 -3.09 -22.89
CA PHE A 199 -9.71 -4.21 -22.19
C PHE A 199 -8.83 -5.08 -23.08
N LYS A 200 -9.25 -5.31 -24.34
CA LYS A 200 -8.43 -6.06 -25.30
C LYS A 200 -7.00 -5.55 -25.42
N GLN A 201 -6.80 -4.25 -25.33
CA GLN A 201 -5.49 -3.61 -25.49
C GLN A 201 -4.78 -3.48 -24.14
N VAL A 202 -5.46 -2.95 -23.13
CA VAL A 202 -4.82 -2.63 -21.83
C VAL A 202 -4.51 -3.86 -20.98
N LEU A 203 -5.24 -4.97 -21.15
CA LEU A 203 -4.99 -6.22 -20.43
C LEU A 203 -3.98 -7.15 -21.14
N GLU A 204 -3.53 -6.82 -22.37
CA GLU A 204 -2.62 -7.69 -23.11
C GLU A 204 -1.28 -7.92 -22.43
N PRO A 205 -0.61 -6.91 -21.83
CA PRO A 205 0.62 -7.16 -21.10
C PRO A 205 0.45 -8.16 -19.95
N ALA A 206 -0.61 -8.01 -19.13
CA ALA A 206 -0.90 -8.89 -18.01
C ALA A 206 -1.20 -10.33 -18.46
N ALA A 207 -2.04 -10.50 -19.47
CA ALA A 207 -2.33 -11.82 -20.04
C ALA A 207 -1.06 -12.48 -20.60
N SER A 208 -0.21 -11.73 -21.32
CA SER A 208 1.04 -12.22 -21.88
C SER A 208 2.03 -12.67 -20.77
N TYR A 209 2.21 -11.86 -19.71
CA TYR A 209 3.07 -12.26 -18.59
C TYR A 209 2.53 -13.49 -17.85
N ALA A 210 1.20 -13.59 -17.67
CA ALA A 210 0.58 -14.74 -17.03
C ALA A 210 0.78 -16.05 -17.84
N GLU A 211 0.73 -15.97 -19.17
CA GLU A 211 0.97 -17.09 -20.10
C GLU A 211 2.45 -17.48 -20.19
N LYS A 212 3.33 -16.50 -20.40
CA LYS A 212 4.75 -16.72 -20.68
C LYS A 212 5.60 -16.82 -19.44
N GLY A 213 5.19 -16.18 -18.35
CA GLY A 213 5.89 -16.08 -17.09
C GLY A 213 6.72 -14.80 -16.94
N PHE A 214 7.08 -14.51 -15.70
CA PHE A 214 7.98 -13.42 -15.31
C PHE A 214 8.95 -13.90 -14.25
N ALA A 215 10.11 -13.24 -14.13
CA ALA A 215 11.10 -13.53 -13.09
C ALA A 215 10.68 -12.83 -11.78
N ILE A 216 10.63 -13.57 -10.68
CA ILE A 216 10.30 -13.06 -9.35
C ILE A 216 11.50 -12.28 -8.81
N SER A 217 11.28 -11.04 -8.34
CA SER A 217 12.30 -10.23 -7.66
C SER A 217 12.51 -10.67 -6.21
N GLU A 218 13.59 -10.19 -5.58
CA GLU A 218 13.89 -10.48 -4.17
C GLU A 218 12.80 -9.94 -3.25
N ARG A 219 12.33 -8.70 -3.47
CA ARG A 219 11.26 -8.10 -2.67
C ARG A 219 9.96 -8.89 -2.81
N ILE A 220 9.58 -9.26 -4.02
CA ILE A 220 8.37 -10.05 -4.28
C ILE A 220 8.48 -11.44 -3.64
N ALA A 221 9.62 -12.12 -3.75
CA ALA A 221 9.85 -13.41 -3.09
C ALA A 221 9.76 -13.30 -1.55
N PHE A 222 10.27 -12.19 -1.00
CA PHE A 222 10.19 -11.89 0.44
C PHE A 222 8.75 -11.77 0.94
N ASP A 223 7.89 -11.05 0.22
CA ASP A 223 6.49 -10.81 0.61
C ASP A 223 5.53 -11.98 0.24
N TRP A 224 6.00 -13.01 -0.48
CA TRP A 224 5.15 -14.08 -1.03
C TRP A 224 4.81 -15.16 -0.01
N HIS A 225 3.84 -14.90 0.86
CA HIS A 225 3.43 -15.83 1.91
C HIS A 225 1.91 -16.03 1.90
N LEU A 226 1.45 -17.22 1.55
CA LEU A 226 0.04 -17.58 1.66
C LEU A 226 -0.38 -17.68 3.15
N PRO A 227 -1.50 -17.05 3.55
CA PRO A 227 -2.04 -17.20 4.89
C PRO A 227 -2.70 -18.58 5.06
N LYS A 228 -2.87 -18.99 6.31
CA LYS A 228 -3.82 -20.06 6.63
C LYS A 228 -5.23 -19.54 6.38
N ALA A 229 -6.03 -20.28 5.63
CA ALA A 229 -7.30 -19.81 5.11
C ALA A 229 -8.46 -20.79 5.27
N VAL A 230 -8.17 -22.05 5.60
CA VAL A 230 -9.15 -23.12 5.82
C VAL A 230 -8.81 -23.89 7.09
N ASN A 231 -9.77 -24.56 7.71
CA ASN A 231 -9.50 -25.52 8.78
C ASN A 231 -9.33 -26.93 8.23
N ALA A 232 -8.80 -27.84 9.06
CA ALA A 232 -8.52 -29.23 8.67
C ALA A 232 -9.76 -29.97 8.14
N ASN A 233 -10.94 -29.62 8.61
CA ASN A 233 -12.21 -30.20 8.16
C ASN A 233 -12.85 -29.44 6.99
N ARG A 234 -12.15 -28.41 6.46
CA ARG A 234 -12.65 -27.49 5.44
C ARG A 234 -13.97 -26.78 5.80
N SER A 235 -14.36 -26.84 7.06
CA SER A 235 -15.43 -26.03 7.60
C SER A 235 -14.86 -24.70 8.04
N GLN A 236 -15.42 -23.61 7.56
CA GLN A 236 -14.96 -22.24 7.88
C GLN A 236 -15.67 -21.67 9.12
N LEU A 237 -16.55 -22.45 9.74
CA LEU A 237 -17.59 -21.90 10.57
C LEU A 237 -17.20 -21.69 12.02
N GLU A 238 -16.08 -22.28 12.48
CA GLU A 238 -15.54 -22.03 13.82
C GLU A 238 -14.02 -22.10 13.80
N ASN A 239 -13.36 -21.14 14.43
CA ASN A 239 -11.90 -21.12 14.63
C ASN A 239 -11.07 -21.30 13.33
N CYS A 240 -11.43 -20.56 12.26
CA CYS A 240 -10.55 -20.47 11.10
C CYS A 240 -9.16 -19.95 11.57
N CYS A 241 -8.07 -20.38 11.15
CA CYS A 241 -7.76 -21.20 10.02
C CYS A 241 -6.48 -21.95 10.37
N THR A 242 -6.43 -23.23 10.10
CA THR A 242 -5.29 -24.08 10.48
C THR A 242 -4.38 -24.42 9.31
N GLU A 243 -4.90 -24.36 8.08
CA GLU A 243 -4.22 -24.78 6.85
C GLU A 243 -4.37 -23.75 5.73
N MET A 244 -3.44 -23.73 4.78
CA MET A 244 -3.56 -23.00 3.53
C MET A 244 -4.61 -23.66 2.63
N ASP A 245 -5.33 -22.85 1.83
CA ASP A 245 -6.24 -23.39 0.82
C ASP A 245 -5.47 -24.18 -0.24
N PRO A 246 -5.85 -25.45 -0.55
CA PRO A 246 -5.15 -26.27 -1.53
C PRO A 246 -5.12 -25.67 -2.94
N ASP A 247 -6.21 -24.99 -3.37
CA ASP A 247 -6.24 -24.34 -4.68
C ASP A 247 -5.30 -23.13 -4.72
N SER A 248 -5.13 -22.44 -3.58
CA SER A 248 -4.14 -21.35 -3.46
C SER A 248 -2.71 -21.86 -3.52
N VAL A 249 -2.41 -22.95 -2.83
CA VAL A 249 -1.08 -23.59 -2.91
C VAL A 249 -0.79 -24.06 -4.33
N ALA A 250 -1.75 -24.70 -5.00
CA ALA A 250 -1.59 -25.18 -6.37
C ALA A 250 -1.40 -24.03 -7.38
N THR A 251 -2.01 -22.89 -7.15
CA THR A 251 -1.95 -21.72 -8.06
C THR A 251 -0.71 -20.85 -7.83
N TRP A 252 -0.35 -20.59 -6.55
CA TRP A 252 0.62 -19.57 -6.21
C TRP A 252 1.98 -20.10 -5.74
N TYR A 253 2.10 -21.39 -5.49
CA TYR A 253 3.38 -22.02 -5.12
C TYR A 253 3.96 -22.82 -6.30
N ILE A 254 5.27 -22.88 -6.39
CA ILE A 254 5.98 -23.70 -7.38
C ILE A 254 6.33 -25.02 -6.70
N ASP A 255 5.82 -26.13 -7.25
CA ASP A 255 6.00 -27.49 -6.68
C ASP A 255 5.63 -27.54 -5.17
N GLY A 256 4.54 -26.87 -4.81
CA GLY A 256 4.03 -26.81 -3.44
C GLY A 256 4.89 -25.99 -2.46
N LYS A 257 5.84 -25.20 -2.96
CA LYS A 257 6.74 -24.36 -2.16
C LYS A 257 6.63 -22.90 -2.55
N GLN A 258 6.84 -22.02 -1.57
CA GLN A 258 6.96 -20.59 -1.81
C GLN A 258 7.99 -20.32 -2.91
N PRO A 259 7.65 -19.50 -3.92
CA PRO A 259 8.58 -19.12 -4.97
C PRO A 259 9.81 -18.37 -4.42
N LYS A 260 10.95 -18.52 -5.09
CA LYS A 260 12.20 -17.83 -4.76
C LYS A 260 12.55 -16.77 -5.81
N ALA A 261 13.37 -15.81 -5.43
CA ALA A 261 13.92 -14.83 -6.33
C ALA A 261 14.62 -15.50 -7.53
N GLY A 262 14.43 -14.95 -8.72
CA GLY A 262 14.96 -15.48 -9.99
C GLY A 262 14.17 -16.63 -10.60
N GLN A 263 13.23 -17.26 -9.90
CA GLN A 263 12.36 -18.26 -10.50
C GLN A 263 11.35 -17.63 -11.48
N ILE A 264 11.01 -18.38 -12.51
CA ILE A 264 9.96 -17.97 -13.46
C ILE A 264 8.61 -18.46 -12.93
N PHE A 265 7.71 -17.52 -12.68
CA PHE A 265 6.35 -17.81 -12.27
C PHE A 265 5.36 -17.62 -13.44
N LYS A 266 4.40 -18.52 -13.56
CA LYS A 266 3.31 -18.49 -14.54
C LYS A 266 1.99 -18.74 -13.85
N ASN A 267 0.91 -18.13 -14.38
CA ASN A 267 -0.45 -18.43 -13.92
C ASN A 267 -1.38 -18.53 -15.13
N PRO A 268 -1.46 -19.68 -15.79
CA PRO A 268 -2.28 -19.88 -17.00
C PRO A 268 -3.78 -19.71 -16.75
N ASP A 269 -4.25 -20.01 -15.54
CA ASP A 269 -5.65 -19.81 -15.17
C ASP A 269 -5.99 -18.31 -15.05
N LEU A 270 -5.10 -17.50 -14.51
CA LEU A 270 -5.25 -16.06 -14.47
C LEU A 270 -5.18 -15.46 -15.90
N ALA A 271 -4.30 -15.99 -16.75
CA ALA A 271 -4.25 -15.62 -18.15
C ALA A 271 -5.58 -15.86 -18.85
N LYS A 272 -6.18 -17.04 -18.64
CA LYS A 272 -7.53 -17.38 -19.13
C LYS A 272 -8.57 -16.35 -18.67
N THR A 273 -8.51 -15.93 -17.42
CA THR A 273 -9.42 -14.93 -16.86
C THR A 273 -9.21 -13.56 -17.53
N PHE A 274 -7.98 -13.11 -17.73
CA PHE A 274 -7.70 -11.90 -18.51
C PHE A 274 -8.23 -12.00 -19.95
N ARG A 275 -8.07 -13.14 -20.62
CA ARG A 275 -8.63 -13.37 -21.98
C ARG A 275 -10.16 -13.29 -22.02
N ILE A 276 -10.82 -13.76 -20.98
CA ILE A 276 -12.30 -13.64 -20.84
C ILE A 276 -12.69 -12.15 -20.67
N LEU A 277 -11.98 -11.40 -19.83
CA LEU A 277 -12.21 -9.95 -19.66
C LEU A 277 -11.94 -9.17 -20.96
N GLN A 278 -10.90 -9.52 -21.70
CA GLN A 278 -10.62 -8.93 -23.01
C GLN A 278 -11.76 -9.14 -24.02
N ALA A 279 -12.39 -10.31 -23.98
CA ALA A 279 -13.46 -10.70 -24.91
C ALA A 279 -14.84 -10.18 -24.49
N LYS A 280 -15.15 -10.17 -23.19
CA LYS A 280 -16.52 -9.96 -22.68
C LYS A 280 -16.66 -8.76 -21.74
N GLY A 281 -15.57 -8.05 -21.47
CA GLY A 281 -15.56 -6.98 -20.47
C GLY A 281 -15.86 -7.51 -19.07
N ARG A 282 -16.31 -6.63 -18.17
CA ARG A 282 -16.65 -6.96 -16.78
C ARG A 282 -17.76 -8.03 -16.67
N ASP A 283 -18.64 -8.14 -17.65
CA ASP A 283 -19.66 -9.21 -17.65
C ASP A 283 -19.01 -10.59 -17.69
N GLY A 284 -17.81 -10.73 -18.26
CA GLY A 284 -17.03 -11.97 -18.22
C GLY A 284 -16.61 -12.40 -16.81
N PHE A 285 -16.48 -11.45 -15.88
CA PHE A 285 -16.14 -11.71 -14.48
C PHE A 285 -17.38 -11.87 -13.59
N TYR A 286 -18.34 -10.94 -13.69
CA TYR A 286 -19.51 -10.89 -12.79
C TYR A 286 -20.67 -11.77 -13.21
N LYS A 287 -20.62 -12.36 -14.39
CA LYS A 287 -21.65 -13.24 -14.94
C LYS A 287 -21.03 -14.49 -15.58
N GLY A 288 -21.82 -15.53 -15.72
CA GLY A 288 -21.39 -16.76 -16.41
C GLY A 288 -20.37 -17.60 -15.64
N PRO A 289 -19.43 -18.32 -16.35
CA PRO A 289 -18.62 -19.37 -15.73
C PRO A 289 -17.64 -18.89 -14.65
N VAL A 290 -17.06 -17.69 -14.78
CA VAL A 290 -16.13 -17.13 -13.75
C VAL A 290 -16.89 -16.87 -12.46
N ALA A 291 -18.01 -16.14 -12.56
CA ALA A 291 -18.89 -15.88 -11.42
C ALA A 291 -19.40 -17.17 -10.77
N GLN A 292 -19.81 -18.16 -11.57
CA GLN A 292 -20.29 -19.44 -11.07
C GLN A 292 -19.20 -20.22 -10.31
N ALA A 293 -17.96 -20.22 -10.81
CA ALA A 293 -16.83 -20.86 -10.12
C ALA A 293 -16.51 -20.16 -8.80
N LEU A 294 -16.56 -18.83 -8.76
CA LEU A 294 -16.38 -18.03 -7.55
C LEU A 294 -17.46 -18.39 -6.51
N VAL A 295 -18.74 -18.33 -6.88
CA VAL A 295 -19.86 -18.66 -5.99
C VAL A 295 -19.79 -20.10 -5.49
N ASN A 296 -19.45 -21.05 -6.36
CA ASN A 296 -19.27 -22.45 -5.96
C ASN A 296 -18.16 -22.62 -4.91
N LYS A 297 -17.02 -21.93 -5.10
CA LYS A 297 -15.91 -21.95 -4.12
C LYS A 297 -16.31 -21.32 -2.79
N VAL A 298 -17.00 -20.18 -2.84
CA VAL A 298 -17.54 -19.50 -1.66
C VAL A 298 -18.48 -20.41 -0.88
N HIS A 299 -19.47 -21.02 -1.54
CA HIS A 299 -20.43 -21.91 -0.89
C HIS A 299 -19.78 -23.19 -0.35
N ALA A 300 -18.80 -23.77 -1.06
CA ALA A 300 -18.08 -24.96 -0.60
C ALA A 300 -17.32 -24.73 0.72
N LEU A 301 -17.02 -23.47 1.02
CA LEU A 301 -16.32 -23.05 2.25
C LEU A 301 -17.26 -22.39 3.29
N GLY A 302 -18.57 -22.41 3.07
CA GLY A 302 -19.57 -21.89 4.00
C GLY A 302 -19.86 -20.39 3.89
N GLY A 303 -19.34 -19.72 2.86
CA GLY A 303 -19.69 -18.32 2.55
C GLY A 303 -21.07 -18.19 1.90
N THR A 304 -21.56 -16.95 1.78
CA THR A 304 -22.96 -16.66 1.44
C THR A 304 -23.16 -15.89 0.14
N MET A 305 -22.09 -15.55 -0.59
CA MET A 305 -22.17 -14.76 -1.82
C MET A 305 -22.93 -15.51 -2.91
N THR A 306 -23.82 -14.81 -3.61
CA THR A 306 -24.67 -15.35 -4.67
C THR A 306 -24.31 -14.82 -6.05
N MET A 307 -24.84 -15.45 -7.10
CA MET A 307 -24.72 -14.93 -8.47
C MET A 307 -25.36 -13.54 -8.64
N GLU A 308 -26.44 -13.26 -7.89
CA GLU A 308 -27.10 -11.96 -7.92
C GLU A 308 -26.27 -10.87 -7.24
N ASP A 309 -25.58 -11.19 -6.12
CA ASP A 309 -24.65 -10.26 -5.48
C ASP A 309 -23.56 -9.80 -6.46
N LEU A 310 -23.03 -10.73 -7.25
CA LEU A 310 -22.04 -10.42 -8.29
C LEU A 310 -22.65 -9.61 -9.44
N ALA A 311 -23.78 -10.06 -10.00
CA ALA A 311 -24.39 -9.46 -11.19
C ALA A 311 -24.91 -8.03 -10.95
N SER A 312 -25.36 -7.73 -9.72
CA SER A 312 -25.89 -6.43 -9.33
C SER A 312 -24.84 -5.42 -8.85
N TYR A 313 -23.60 -5.86 -8.63
CA TYR A 313 -22.55 -4.99 -8.08
C TYR A 313 -22.28 -3.75 -8.93
N LYS A 314 -22.18 -2.60 -8.25
CA LYS A 314 -21.80 -1.30 -8.83
C LYS A 314 -20.95 -0.50 -7.84
N GLY A 315 -19.90 0.13 -8.36
CA GLY A 315 -19.16 1.17 -7.65
C GLY A 315 -19.88 2.53 -7.72
N GLU A 316 -19.29 3.54 -7.12
CA GLU A 316 -19.88 4.88 -6.99
C GLU A 316 -18.86 5.96 -7.33
N TRP A 317 -19.34 7.04 -7.97
CA TRP A 317 -18.58 8.26 -8.14
C TRP A 317 -18.89 9.21 -6.98
N ALA A 318 -17.86 9.88 -6.46
CA ALA A 318 -17.96 10.75 -5.28
C ALA A 318 -17.13 12.03 -5.47
N GLU A 319 -17.22 12.95 -4.52
CA GLU A 319 -16.39 14.16 -4.45
C GLU A 319 -15.27 13.96 -3.43
N PRO A 320 -14.07 14.52 -3.64
CA PRO A 320 -12.97 14.42 -2.69
C PRO A 320 -13.21 15.27 -1.43
N VAL A 321 -12.63 14.86 -0.31
CA VAL A 321 -12.49 15.70 0.89
C VAL A 321 -11.24 16.55 0.74
N MET A 322 -11.35 17.86 0.92
CA MET A 322 -10.25 18.80 0.66
C MET A 322 -9.91 19.63 1.89
N THR A 323 -8.62 19.86 2.12
CA THR A 323 -8.08 20.69 3.19
C THR A 323 -6.89 21.49 2.70
N ASP A 324 -6.85 22.77 3.03
CA ASP A 324 -5.69 23.63 2.77
C ASP A 324 -4.63 23.47 3.86
N TYR A 325 -3.39 23.31 3.43
CA TYR A 325 -2.23 23.18 4.30
C TYR A 325 -1.08 24.03 3.76
N HIS A 326 -0.80 25.17 4.40
CA HIS A 326 0.30 26.09 4.09
C HIS A 326 0.44 26.45 2.59
N GLY A 327 -0.70 26.71 1.92
CA GLY A 327 -0.73 27.09 0.50
C GLY A 327 -0.86 25.93 -0.49
N TYR A 328 -1.03 24.72 0.01
CA TYR A 328 -1.37 23.54 -0.78
C TYR A 328 -2.68 22.93 -0.30
N THR A 329 -3.47 22.41 -1.21
CA THR A 329 -4.72 21.72 -0.88
C THR A 329 -4.50 20.22 -1.06
N LEU A 330 -4.71 19.44 0.00
CA LEU A 330 -4.77 17.98 -0.07
C LEU A 330 -6.21 17.54 -0.35
N ALA A 331 -6.41 16.83 -1.45
CA ALA A 331 -7.67 16.19 -1.85
C ALA A 331 -7.58 14.69 -1.61
N GLU A 332 -8.42 14.16 -0.73
CA GLU A 332 -8.45 12.77 -0.30
C GLU A 332 -9.75 12.07 -0.65
N LEU A 333 -9.74 10.73 -0.62
CA LEU A 333 -10.94 9.92 -0.76
C LEU A 333 -11.92 10.15 0.40
N PRO A 334 -13.25 10.24 0.12
CA PRO A 334 -14.28 10.31 1.16
C PRO A 334 -14.53 8.92 1.79
N PRO A 335 -15.34 8.82 2.87
CA PRO A 335 -15.80 7.53 3.40
C PRO A 335 -16.35 6.58 2.32
N PRO A 336 -16.22 5.26 2.49
CA PRO A 336 -15.69 4.55 3.66
C PRO A 336 -14.16 4.49 3.74
N SER A 337 -13.45 5.23 2.88
CA SER A 337 -11.99 5.38 2.95
C SER A 337 -11.56 6.09 4.23
N GLN A 338 -10.34 5.78 4.68
CA GLN A 338 -9.69 6.50 5.79
C GLN A 338 -9.08 7.84 5.35
N GLY A 339 -9.13 8.23 4.06
CA GLY A 339 -8.39 9.35 3.48
C GLY A 339 -8.52 10.65 4.28
N PHE A 340 -9.73 11.00 4.69
CA PHE A 340 -9.99 12.26 5.40
C PHE A 340 -9.25 12.41 6.74
N ALA A 341 -8.71 11.32 7.32
CA ALA A 341 -7.87 11.42 8.52
C ALA A 341 -6.55 12.17 8.24
N ALA A 342 -6.01 12.09 7.02
CA ALA A 342 -4.85 12.90 6.64
C ALA A 342 -5.18 14.40 6.64
N ASN A 343 -6.36 14.78 6.14
CA ASN A 343 -6.85 16.16 6.16
C ASN A 343 -6.97 16.67 7.60
N GLU A 344 -7.55 15.87 8.50
CA GLU A 344 -7.71 16.21 9.90
C GLU A 344 -6.34 16.33 10.62
N MET A 345 -5.41 15.39 10.37
CA MET A 345 -4.05 15.46 10.91
C MET A 345 -3.35 16.79 10.53
N LEU A 346 -3.41 17.20 9.26
CA LEU A 346 -2.80 18.44 8.79
C LEU A 346 -3.42 19.67 9.45
N ASN A 347 -4.74 19.69 9.63
CA ASN A 347 -5.42 20.77 10.34
C ASN A 347 -5.04 20.84 11.81
N ILE A 348 -4.90 19.67 12.50
CA ILE A 348 -4.41 19.60 13.88
C ILE A 348 -2.98 20.15 13.97
N LEU A 349 -2.09 19.76 13.07
CA LEU A 349 -0.71 20.24 13.04
C LEU A 349 -0.66 21.76 12.82
N SER A 350 -1.44 22.29 11.87
CA SER A 350 -1.55 23.74 11.63
C SER A 350 -2.07 24.52 12.83
N ALA A 351 -3.10 23.99 13.50
CA ALA A 351 -3.75 24.67 14.62
C ALA A 351 -2.96 24.59 15.93
N CYS A 352 -2.23 23.48 16.16
CA CYS A 352 -1.74 23.12 17.48
C CYS A 352 -0.23 23.36 17.69
N THR A 353 0.57 23.41 16.63
CA THR A 353 2.04 23.48 16.78
C THR A 353 2.48 24.66 17.63
N ASP A 354 2.05 25.88 17.29
CA ASP A 354 2.38 27.11 18.06
C ASP A 354 1.70 27.14 19.45
N LYS A 355 0.49 26.57 19.57
CA LYS A 355 -0.21 26.49 20.86
C LYS A 355 0.47 25.57 21.86
N VAL A 356 0.96 24.41 21.40
CA VAL A 356 1.64 23.42 22.24
C VAL A 356 3.09 23.82 22.52
N TYR A 357 3.76 24.39 21.52
CA TYR A 357 5.14 24.86 21.59
C TYR A 357 5.23 26.30 21.09
N PRO A 358 5.00 27.31 21.96
CA PRO A 358 4.95 28.70 21.56
C PRO A 358 6.17 29.19 20.80
N GLY A 359 5.92 29.87 19.68
CA GLY A 359 6.97 30.38 18.79
C GLY A 359 7.61 29.32 17.88
N GLN A 360 7.11 28.07 17.87
CA GLN A 360 7.65 27.00 17.04
C GLN A 360 6.75 26.71 15.84
N THR A 361 7.39 26.27 14.75
CA THR A 361 6.75 25.63 13.59
C THR A 361 7.31 24.21 13.44
N LEU A 362 6.67 23.35 12.68
CA LEU A 362 7.23 22.02 12.37
C LEU A 362 8.59 22.13 11.69
N ALA A 363 8.77 23.13 10.81
CA ALA A 363 10.04 23.42 10.17
C ALA A 363 11.15 23.83 11.17
N SER A 364 10.82 24.65 12.20
CA SER A 364 11.78 25.08 13.19
C SER A 364 12.17 23.99 14.18
N LEU A 365 11.25 23.10 14.54
CA LEU A 365 11.54 21.91 15.32
C LEU A 365 12.41 20.94 14.52
N GLY A 366 11.97 20.58 13.36
CA GLY A 366 12.65 19.62 12.50
C GLY A 366 12.71 18.21 13.08
N PRO A 367 13.04 17.22 12.26
CA PRO A 367 12.96 15.80 12.65
C PRO A 367 14.05 15.31 13.62
N VAL A 368 15.03 16.14 13.98
CA VAL A 368 16.01 15.84 15.05
C VAL A 368 15.47 16.18 16.44
N ASP A 369 14.36 16.90 16.52
CA ASP A 369 13.70 17.29 17.76
C ASP A 369 12.59 16.27 18.09
N PRO A 370 12.57 15.65 19.28
CA PRO A 370 11.50 14.71 19.67
C PRO A 370 10.11 15.35 19.69
N ARG A 371 9.99 16.67 19.90
CA ARG A 371 8.71 17.41 19.89
C ARG A 371 8.04 17.40 18.52
N TYR A 372 8.84 17.38 17.43
CA TYR A 372 8.34 17.22 16.06
C TYR A 372 7.57 15.91 15.91
N TRP A 373 8.19 14.79 16.29
CA TRP A 373 7.55 13.45 16.22
C TRP A 373 6.38 13.32 17.19
N HIS A 374 6.52 13.88 18.38
CA HIS A 374 5.43 13.89 19.35
C HIS A 374 4.18 14.55 18.76
N LEU A 375 4.27 15.74 18.17
CA LEU A 375 3.13 16.41 17.51
C LEU A 375 2.50 15.58 16.41
N LEU A 376 3.33 14.96 15.54
CA LEU A 376 2.84 14.11 14.46
C LEU A 376 2.08 12.89 14.99
N ILE A 377 2.61 12.23 16.03
CA ILE A 377 1.99 11.05 16.64
C ILE A 377 0.68 11.43 17.34
N GLU A 378 0.66 12.54 18.09
CA GLU A 378 -0.55 13.03 18.78
C GLU A 378 -1.65 13.45 17.80
N ALA A 379 -1.28 14.18 16.72
CA ALA A 379 -2.22 14.54 15.66
C ALA A 379 -2.83 13.30 15.01
N LYS A 380 -1.99 12.27 14.74
CA LYS A 380 -2.47 10.99 14.21
C LYS A 380 -3.41 10.30 15.18
N ALA A 381 -3.07 10.24 16.46
CA ALA A 381 -3.88 9.58 17.47
C ALA A 381 -5.28 10.20 17.60
N LEU A 382 -5.37 11.54 17.54
CA LEU A 382 -6.63 12.29 17.57
C LEU A 382 -7.47 12.05 16.32
N ALA A 383 -6.90 12.21 15.13
CA ALA A 383 -7.60 12.03 13.87
C ALA A 383 -8.13 10.59 13.70
N TYR A 384 -7.36 9.57 14.11
CA TYR A 384 -7.81 8.19 14.02
C TYR A 384 -8.81 7.80 15.12
N ALA A 385 -8.85 8.49 16.25
CA ALA A 385 -9.92 8.34 17.21
C ALA A 385 -11.27 8.80 16.63
N ASP A 386 -11.26 9.93 15.93
CA ASP A 386 -12.45 10.43 15.24
C ASP A 386 -12.81 9.56 14.03
N LEU A 387 -11.83 9.16 13.22
CA LEU A 387 -12.01 8.23 12.11
C LEU A 387 -12.72 6.94 12.55
N ASN A 388 -12.21 6.26 13.58
CA ASN A 388 -12.77 5.00 14.06
C ASN A 388 -14.19 5.14 14.59
N ARG A 389 -14.52 6.30 15.17
CA ARG A 389 -15.84 6.59 15.73
C ARG A 389 -16.91 6.85 14.67
N VAL A 390 -16.55 7.43 13.51
CA VAL A 390 -17.56 7.92 12.56
C VAL A 390 -17.56 7.19 11.22
N ASN A 391 -16.42 6.59 10.80
CA ASN A 391 -16.27 6.09 9.44
C ASN A 391 -17.11 4.83 9.18
N GLY A 392 -17.69 4.77 8.00
CA GLY A 392 -18.49 3.66 7.50
C GLY A 392 -19.06 4.00 6.12
N ASP A 393 -19.90 3.12 5.60
CA ASP A 393 -20.55 3.33 4.31
C ASP A 393 -21.52 4.53 4.36
N PRO A 394 -21.35 5.57 3.52
CA PRO A 394 -22.26 6.71 3.49
C PRO A 394 -23.72 6.34 3.22
N ASN A 395 -23.98 5.28 2.46
CA ASN A 395 -25.34 4.82 2.13
C ASN A 395 -26.08 4.25 3.35
N PHE A 396 -25.33 3.88 4.41
CA PHE A 396 -25.87 3.36 5.66
C PHE A 396 -25.74 4.35 6.83
N ASN A 397 -25.09 5.50 6.62
CA ASN A 397 -24.80 6.50 7.64
C ASN A 397 -25.25 7.91 7.18
N PRO A 398 -26.54 8.24 7.22
CA PRO A 398 -27.03 9.57 6.85
C PRO A 398 -26.33 10.68 7.63
N GLY A 399 -25.95 11.77 6.95
CA GLY A 399 -25.22 12.90 7.55
C GLY A 399 -23.72 12.66 7.77
N LEU A 400 -23.15 11.56 7.29
CA LEU A 400 -21.72 11.29 7.42
C LEU A 400 -20.86 12.35 6.74
N ALA A 401 -21.27 12.85 5.57
CA ALA A 401 -20.54 13.90 4.86
C ALA A 401 -20.41 15.18 5.69
N ASP A 402 -21.48 15.61 6.38
CA ASP A 402 -21.46 16.78 7.26
C ASP A 402 -20.58 16.55 8.49
N LYS A 403 -20.60 15.34 9.05
CA LYS A 403 -19.71 14.97 10.15
C LYS A 403 -18.24 15.05 9.71
N VAL A 404 -17.89 14.48 8.56
CA VAL A 404 -16.52 14.55 8.01
C VAL A 404 -16.11 16.00 7.78
N LYS A 405 -16.98 16.82 7.19
CA LYS A 405 -16.73 18.25 7.01
C LYS A 405 -16.48 18.98 8.34
N SER A 406 -17.21 18.62 9.40
CA SER A 406 -16.99 19.16 10.74
C SER A 406 -15.63 18.72 11.31
N LEU A 407 -15.29 17.44 11.23
CA LEU A 407 -14.04 16.90 11.74
C LEU A 407 -12.80 17.45 11.01
N THR A 408 -12.90 17.65 9.71
CA THR A 408 -11.83 18.27 8.90
C THR A 408 -11.88 19.82 8.93
N SER A 409 -12.57 20.43 9.88
CA SER A 409 -12.58 21.88 10.03
C SER A 409 -11.44 22.38 10.93
N MET A 410 -10.97 23.59 10.66
CA MET A 410 -9.98 24.26 11.53
C MET A 410 -10.52 24.50 12.95
N ALA A 411 -11.84 24.73 13.09
CA ALA A 411 -12.47 24.91 14.40
C ALA A 411 -12.35 23.64 15.26
N HIS A 412 -12.64 22.46 14.68
CA HIS A 412 -12.46 21.18 15.38
C HIS A 412 -10.98 20.94 15.73
N ALA A 413 -10.07 21.18 14.80
CA ALA A 413 -8.64 21.06 15.06
C ALA A 413 -8.17 21.94 16.25
N GLN A 414 -8.71 23.18 16.35
CA GLN A 414 -8.42 24.09 17.46
C GLN A 414 -8.93 23.57 18.81
N GLU A 415 -10.07 22.90 18.84
CA GLU A 415 -10.61 22.24 20.05
C GLU A 415 -9.71 21.07 20.50
N LEU A 416 -9.20 20.30 19.54
CA LEU A 416 -8.35 19.15 19.81
C LEU A 416 -6.98 19.54 20.41
N CYS A 417 -6.48 20.75 20.17
CA CYS A 417 -5.19 21.20 20.72
C CYS A 417 -5.12 21.10 22.25
N ALA A 418 -6.23 21.30 22.95
CA ALA A 418 -6.27 21.20 24.41
C ALA A 418 -6.02 19.77 24.95
N LYS A 419 -6.10 18.77 24.07
CA LYS A 419 -5.82 17.35 24.41
C LYS A 419 -4.34 16.98 24.25
N ILE A 420 -3.54 17.81 23.59
CA ILE A 420 -2.11 17.55 23.37
C ILE A 420 -1.31 18.14 24.52
N SER A 421 -0.65 17.29 25.32
CA SER A 421 0.32 17.74 26.34
C SER A 421 1.67 17.96 25.66
N PRO A 422 2.45 19.00 26.02
CA PRO A 422 3.75 19.26 25.39
C PRO A 422 4.84 18.23 25.74
N ASP A 423 4.64 17.44 26.79
CA ASP A 423 5.66 16.56 27.37
C ASP A 423 5.16 15.15 27.71
N LYS A 424 3.90 14.84 27.41
CA LYS A 424 3.28 13.56 27.76
C LYS A 424 2.40 13.02 26.66
N ALA A 425 2.70 11.81 26.19
CA ALA A 425 1.91 11.09 25.21
C ALA A 425 0.48 10.78 25.70
N MET A 426 -0.50 10.89 24.81
CA MET A 426 -1.83 10.35 25.04
C MET A 426 -1.79 8.83 25.12
N VAL A 427 -2.60 8.26 26.01
CA VAL A 427 -2.80 6.81 26.06
C VAL A 427 -3.78 6.43 24.95
N THR A 428 -3.28 5.80 23.90
CA THR A 428 -4.07 5.15 22.87
C THR A 428 -4.21 3.65 23.17
N GLY A 429 -5.03 2.95 22.45
CA GLY A 429 -5.54 1.60 22.66
C GLY A 429 -4.64 0.57 23.34
N THR A 430 -5.26 -0.46 23.87
CA THR A 430 -4.60 -1.61 24.52
C THR A 430 -5.04 -2.93 23.90
N GLY A 431 -5.74 -2.88 22.77
CA GLY A 431 -6.31 -4.03 22.07
C GLY A 431 -5.30 -4.80 21.21
N ASN A 432 -5.76 -5.91 20.66
CA ASN A 432 -5.05 -6.69 19.66
C ASN A 432 -5.58 -6.29 18.28
N ALA A 433 -4.81 -5.54 17.49
CA ALA A 433 -5.16 -5.30 16.10
C ALA A 433 -5.01 -6.59 15.29
N SER A 434 -5.95 -6.87 14.41
CA SER A 434 -5.73 -7.78 13.29
C SER A 434 -4.64 -7.20 12.37
N GLY A 435 -3.77 -8.02 11.85
CA GLY A 435 -2.55 -7.71 11.07
C GLY A 435 -2.49 -6.45 10.21
N ASP A 436 -1.31 -6.17 9.70
CA ASP A 436 -1.07 -5.04 8.81
C ASP A 436 -1.63 -5.34 7.42
N GLY A 437 -2.23 -4.35 6.76
CA GLY A 437 -2.77 -4.50 5.40
C GLY A 437 -1.71 -4.25 4.34
N ASP A 438 -1.78 -5.01 3.24
CA ASP A 438 -0.96 -4.83 2.05
C ASP A 438 -1.80 -4.29 0.88
N THR A 439 -1.15 -3.57 -0.03
CA THR A 439 -1.85 -2.79 -1.05
C THR A 439 -0.87 -2.49 -2.18
N ILE A 440 -1.35 -2.20 -3.39
CA ILE A 440 -0.55 -1.49 -4.39
C ILE A 440 -1.11 -0.09 -4.61
N VAL A 441 -0.21 0.82 -4.94
CA VAL A 441 -0.52 2.15 -5.42
C VAL A 441 0.23 2.42 -6.72
N LEU A 442 -0.38 3.24 -7.58
CA LEU A 442 0.26 3.71 -8.79
C LEU A 442 -0.21 5.12 -9.16
N SER A 443 0.65 5.86 -9.83
CA SER A 443 0.26 7.09 -10.52
C SER A 443 0.57 6.96 -12.02
N ALA A 444 -0.28 7.55 -12.84
CA ALA A 444 -0.04 7.68 -14.27
C ALA A 444 -0.36 9.10 -14.73
N ALA A 445 0.41 9.59 -15.70
CA ALA A 445 0.19 10.88 -16.34
C ALA A 445 0.44 10.75 -17.84
N ASP A 446 -0.35 11.41 -18.68
CA ASP A 446 -0.24 11.34 -20.13
C ASP A 446 0.21 12.68 -20.75
N ARG A 447 0.47 12.65 -22.04
CA ARG A 447 0.91 13.84 -22.79
C ARG A 447 -0.11 14.97 -22.85
N TRP A 448 -1.37 14.72 -22.55
CA TRP A 448 -2.44 15.73 -22.60
C TRP A 448 -2.71 16.38 -21.25
N GLY A 449 -1.99 15.94 -20.19
CA GLY A 449 -2.11 16.48 -18.85
C GLY A 449 -3.12 15.76 -17.96
N ASN A 450 -3.75 14.66 -18.42
CA ASN A 450 -4.55 13.84 -17.53
C ASN A 450 -3.65 13.09 -16.56
N MET A 451 -4.11 12.90 -15.34
CA MET A 451 -3.39 12.22 -14.29
C MET A 451 -4.32 11.29 -13.49
N VAL A 452 -3.75 10.21 -12.98
CA VAL A 452 -4.48 9.25 -12.14
C VAL A 452 -3.69 8.98 -10.86
N SER A 453 -4.38 9.06 -9.73
CA SER A 453 -3.97 8.55 -8.43
C SER A 453 -4.81 7.31 -8.16
N TRP A 454 -4.17 6.13 -8.02
CA TRP A 454 -4.86 4.83 -8.01
C TRP A 454 -4.39 3.95 -6.87
N VAL A 455 -5.32 3.34 -6.19
CA VAL A 455 -5.06 2.35 -5.14
C VAL A 455 -5.92 1.12 -5.36
N ASN A 456 -5.32 -0.08 -5.29
CA ASN A 456 -5.99 -1.37 -5.47
C ASN A 456 -5.43 -2.38 -4.47
N SER A 457 -6.27 -3.23 -3.89
CA SER A 457 -5.84 -4.05 -2.76
C SER A 457 -6.70 -5.30 -2.57
N ASN A 458 -6.04 -6.35 -2.09
CA ASN A 458 -6.68 -7.51 -1.45
C ASN A 458 -6.89 -7.31 0.07
N TYR A 459 -6.48 -6.18 0.64
CA TYR A 459 -6.35 -5.78 2.03
C TYR A 459 -5.12 -6.40 2.69
N ALA A 460 -5.13 -7.66 3.09
CA ALA A 460 -3.96 -8.32 3.68
C ALA A 460 -3.24 -9.20 2.65
N ASN A 461 -2.05 -9.66 3.02
CA ASN A 461 -1.22 -10.54 2.18
C ASN A 461 -2.02 -11.74 1.66
N PHE A 462 -2.15 -11.87 0.33
CA PHE A 462 -2.99 -12.83 -0.37
C PHE A 462 -4.47 -12.82 0.07
N GLY A 463 -4.97 -11.72 0.58
CA GLY A 463 -6.37 -11.52 0.93
C GLY A 463 -6.93 -12.55 1.88
N SER A 464 -8.05 -13.17 1.51
CA SER A 464 -8.69 -14.24 2.28
C SER A 464 -7.85 -15.54 2.31
N GLY A 465 -6.83 -15.65 1.45
CA GLY A 465 -6.07 -16.88 1.21
C GLY A 465 -6.79 -17.89 0.34
N ILE A 466 -7.93 -17.55 -0.25
CA ILE A 466 -8.79 -18.45 -1.06
C ILE A 466 -8.69 -18.11 -2.54
N THR A 467 -8.30 -19.07 -3.35
CA THR A 467 -8.22 -18.96 -4.82
C THR A 467 -9.40 -19.62 -5.51
N VAL A 468 -9.89 -18.99 -6.57
CA VAL A 468 -10.95 -19.56 -7.42
C VAL A 468 -10.32 -20.53 -8.42
N PRO A 469 -10.60 -21.85 -8.29
CA PRO A 469 -9.97 -22.88 -9.11
C PRO A 469 -10.32 -22.74 -10.59
N GLY A 470 -9.32 -22.94 -11.46
CA GLY A 470 -9.43 -22.85 -12.92
C GLY A 470 -9.54 -21.42 -13.48
N TYR A 471 -9.45 -20.40 -12.60
CA TYR A 471 -9.46 -18.99 -12.97
C TYR A 471 -8.30 -18.19 -12.37
N GLY A 472 -7.54 -18.74 -11.42
CA GLY A 472 -6.23 -18.31 -10.99
C GLY A 472 -6.17 -16.95 -10.29
N PHE A 473 -7.26 -16.40 -9.79
CA PHE A 473 -7.29 -15.18 -8.97
C PHE A 473 -7.67 -15.49 -7.53
N ILE A 474 -7.15 -14.68 -6.60
CA ILE A 474 -7.40 -14.81 -5.17
C ILE A 474 -8.51 -13.85 -4.73
N LEU A 475 -9.30 -14.25 -3.74
CA LEU A 475 -10.33 -13.44 -3.12
C LEU A 475 -9.72 -12.55 -2.03
N HIS A 476 -10.18 -11.32 -1.92
CA HIS A 476 -9.71 -10.39 -0.91
C HIS A 476 -10.34 -10.66 0.47
N ASN A 477 -9.80 -10.02 1.52
CA ASN A 477 -10.33 -10.16 2.87
C ASN A 477 -10.80 -8.83 3.49
N ARG A 478 -11.29 -7.91 2.67
CA ARG A 478 -11.73 -6.58 3.11
C ARG A 478 -12.84 -6.61 4.15
N GLY A 479 -13.72 -7.61 4.10
CA GLY A 479 -14.79 -7.80 5.07
C GLY A 479 -14.29 -7.99 6.50
N SER A 480 -13.02 -8.39 6.70
CA SER A 480 -12.41 -8.43 8.03
C SER A 480 -12.36 -7.07 8.74
N LEU A 481 -12.55 -5.98 7.99
CA LEU A 481 -12.59 -4.61 8.53
C LEU A 481 -13.98 -4.16 8.98
N PHE A 482 -15.05 -4.93 8.78
CA PHE A 482 -16.31 -4.69 9.47
C PHE A 482 -16.12 -4.83 10.99
N THR A 483 -17.09 -4.43 11.75
CA THR A 483 -17.18 -4.75 13.18
C THR A 483 -18.47 -5.50 13.47
N LEU A 484 -18.46 -6.28 14.55
CA LEU A 484 -19.68 -6.94 15.07
C LEU A 484 -20.36 -6.12 16.17
N ASP A 485 -19.87 -4.91 16.48
CA ASP A 485 -20.56 -3.98 17.39
C ASP A 485 -21.80 -3.39 16.69
N PRO A 486 -23.02 -3.69 17.19
CA PRO A 486 -24.26 -3.19 16.57
C PRO A 486 -24.40 -1.65 16.63
N ASN A 487 -23.65 -0.97 17.50
CA ASN A 487 -23.69 0.49 17.65
C ASN A 487 -22.71 1.21 16.71
N SER A 488 -21.83 0.48 16.06
CA SER A 488 -20.83 1.09 15.17
C SER A 488 -21.44 1.46 13.82
N PRO A 489 -21.09 2.62 13.24
CA PRO A 489 -21.42 2.95 11.85
C PRO A 489 -20.85 1.96 10.84
N ASN A 490 -19.84 1.17 11.22
CA ASN A 490 -19.18 0.16 10.41
C ASN A 490 -19.65 -1.28 10.72
N VAL A 491 -20.78 -1.47 11.45
CA VAL A 491 -21.32 -2.82 11.71
C VAL A 491 -21.64 -3.53 10.39
N ILE A 492 -21.35 -4.83 10.31
CA ILE A 492 -21.62 -5.64 9.13
C ILE A 492 -23.12 -5.68 8.78
N ALA A 493 -23.45 -5.48 7.53
CA ALA A 493 -24.82 -5.60 7.00
C ALA A 493 -24.77 -5.97 5.51
N PRO A 494 -25.80 -6.65 4.96
CA PRO A 494 -25.90 -6.96 3.54
C PRO A 494 -25.75 -5.73 2.64
N HIS A 495 -25.01 -5.88 1.55
CA HIS A 495 -24.76 -4.85 0.55
C HIS A 495 -24.05 -3.57 1.05
N LYS A 496 -23.55 -3.59 2.28
CA LYS A 496 -22.78 -2.50 2.90
C LYS A 496 -21.30 -2.62 2.54
N ARG A 497 -20.64 -1.48 2.31
CA ARG A 497 -19.18 -1.40 2.19
C ARG A 497 -18.54 -1.35 3.57
N PRO A 498 -17.47 -2.13 3.83
CA PRO A 498 -16.72 -2.01 5.07
C PRO A 498 -15.89 -0.72 5.11
N TYR A 499 -15.48 -0.32 6.31
CA TYR A 499 -14.33 0.57 6.47
C TYR A 499 -13.22 0.16 5.51
N ASN A 500 -12.59 1.15 4.86
CA ASN A 500 -11.58 0.88 3.85
C ASN A 500 -10.28 1.64 4.12
N THR A 501 -9.17 0.91 4.16
CA THR A 501 -7.84 1.50 4.37
C THR A 501 -7.28 2.15 3.11
N LEU A 502 -7.89 1.96 1.94
CA LEU A 502 -7.42 2.52 0.69
C LEU A 502 -7.56 4.04 0.68
N ALA A 503 -6.45 4.73 0.42
CA ALA A 503 -6.38 6.18 0.29
C ALA A 503 -5.61 6.52 -0.99
N ALA A 504 -6.18 7.39 -1.80
CA ALA A 504 -5.56 8.01 -2.97
C ALA A 504 -5.74 9.52 -2.84
N ALA A 505 -4.75 10.29 -3.22
CA ALA A 505 -4.78 11.72 -3.01
C ALA A 505 -4.29 12.52 -4.23
N PHE A 506 -4.69 13.77 -4.27
CA PHE A 506 -4.09 14.82 -5.09
C PHE A 506 -3.67 15.99 -4.21
N VAL A 507 -2.56 16.64 -4.58
CA VAL A 507 -2.11 17.88 -3.98
C VAL A 507 -2.16 18.99 -5.03
N LEU A 508 -2.79 20.09 -4.68
CA LEU A 508 -3.01 21.23 -5.57
C LEU A 508 -2.34 22.46 -4.98
N GLN A 509 -1.48 23.12 -5.75
CA GLN A 509 -0.88 24.39 -5.32
C GLN A 509 -1.95 25.49 -5.30
N GLY A 510 -2.15 26.11 -4.14
CA GLY A 510 -3.16 27.16 -3.93
C GLY A 510 -4.60 26.74 -4.22
N GLY A 511 -4.92 25.45 -4.10
CA GLY A 511 -6.26 24.92 -4.40
C GLY A 511 -6.63 24.89 -5.89
N ARG A 512 -5.68 25.15 -6.78
CA ARG A 512 -5.93 25.33 -8.21
C ARG A 512 -5.70 24.05 -8.98
N THR A 513 -6.63 23.69 -9.84
CA THR A 513 -6.54 22.55 -10.76
C THR A 513 -5.89 22.87 -12.10
N ASP A 514 -5.52 24.14 -12.36
CA ASP A 514 -4.81 24.60 -13.55
C ASP A 514 -3.35 25.03 -13.27
N GLY A 515 -2.86 24.75 -12.06
CA GLY A 515 -1.50 25.01 -11.60
C GLY A 515 -0.67 23.71 -11.48
N GLN A 516 0.23 23.69 -10.50
CA GLN A 516 0.93 22.46 -10.12
C GLN A 516 -0.05 21.46 -9.51
N LEU A 517 -0.01 20.24 -10.00
CA LEU A 517 -0.83 19.13 -9.51
C LEU A 517 0.06 17.93 -9.22
N MET A 518 -0.18 17.27 -8.10
CA MET A 518 0.52 16.04 -7.75
C MET A 518 -0.48 14.92 -7.46
N ALA A 519 -0.38 13.81 -8.18
CA ALA A 519 -0.98 12.56 -7.76
C ALA A 519 -0.09 11.94 -6.68
N LEU A 520 -0.65 11.68 -5.50
CA LEU A 520 0.06 11.20 -4.31
C LEU A 520 -0.62 9.94 -3.77
N GLN A 521 0.18 8.91 -3.48
CA GLN A 521 -0.30 7.75 -2.75
C GLN A 521 0.80 7.14 -1.89
N LEU A 522 0.35 6.41 -0.85
CA LEU A 522 1.21 5.60 -0.01
C LEU A 522 0.45 4.35 0.41
N MET A 523 0.94 3.15 0.05
CA MET A 523 0.35 1.87 0.45
C MET A 523 0.65 1.52 1.92
N GLY A 524 0.05 0.44 2.45
CA GLY A 524 0.40 -0.11 3.78
C GLY A 524 -0.73 -0.07 4.81
N GLY A 525 -1.95 -0.46 4.42
CA GLY A 525 -3.08 -0.55 5.36
C GLY A 525 -3.39 0.80 6.02
N ASP A 526 -3.42 0.84 7.35
CA ASP A 526 -3.65 2.08 8.13
C ASP A 526 -2.47 3.06 8.11
N MET A 527 -1.33 2.67 7.52
CA MET A 527 -0.22 3.58 7.24
C MET A 527 -0.56 4.61 6.15
N GLN A 528 -1.54 4.37 5.27
CA GLN A 528 -1.81 5.20 4.09
C GLN A 528 -2.07 6.67 4.45
N SER A 529 -3.13 6.98 5.18
CA SER A 529 -3.47 8.38 5.50
C SER A 529 -2.46 9.05 6.43
N GLN A 530 -1.93 8.33 7.44
CA GLN A 530 -0.88 8.89 8.29
C GLN A 530 0.43 9.13 7.52
N GLY A 531 0.70 8.33 6.49
CA GLY A 531 1.82 8.52 5.60
C GLY A 531 1.63 9.71 4.65
N HIS A 532 0.41 9.92 4.12
CA HIS A 532 0.09 11.12 3.32
C HIS A 532 0.36 12.40 4.10
N ALA A 533 -0.07 12.47 5.37
CA ALA A 533 0.22 13.63 6.22
C ALA A 533 1.72 13.82 6.47
N GLN A 534 2.49 12.76 6.73
CA GLN A 534 3.94 12.84 6.91
C GLN A 534 4.64 13.33 5.63
N VAL A 535 4.24 12.83 4.46
CA VAL A 535 4.80 13.27 3.17
C VAL A 535 4.47 14.73 2.89
N MET A 536 3.24 15.17 3.20
CA MET A 536 2.85 16.59 3.09
C MET A 536 3.73 17.48 3.97
N VAL A 537 3.96 17.12 5.22
CA VAL A 537 4.87 17.84 6.13
C VAL A 537 6.29 17.86 5.57
N ASN A 538 6.81 16.72 5.09
CA ASN A 538 8.15 16.66 4.51
C ASN A 538 8.32 17.61 3.32
N MET A 539 7.32 17.71 2.44
CA MET A 539 7.39 18.58 1.26
C MET A 539 7.13 20.04 1.61
N VAL A 540 6.10 20.32 2.40
CA VAL A 540 5.59 21.68 2.60
C VAL A 540 6.35 22.40 3.70
N ASP A 541 6.58 21.75 4.84
CA ASP A 541 7.29 22.37 5.99
C ASP A 541 8.81 22.22 5.88
N LEU A 542 9.30 21.05 5.45
CA LEU A 542 10.73 20.77 5.40
C LEU A 542 11.36 21.03 4.02
N GLY A 543 10.56 21.37 3.01
CA GLY A 543 11.05 21.70 1.66
C GLY A 543 11.62 20.53 0.87
N ALA A 544 11.30 19.29 1.21
CA ALA A 544 11.78 18.11 0.52
C ALA A 544 11.17 18.03 -0.89
N ASN A 545 11.95 17.60 -1.89
CA ASN A 545 11.42 17.21 -3.19
C ASN A 545 10.71 15.85 -3.10
N LEU A 546 10.08 15.38 -4.19
CA LEU A 546 9.27 14.17 -4.17
C LEU A 546 10.05 12.92 -3.73
N GLN A 547 11.29 12.76 -4.21
CA GLN A 547 12.13 11.61 -3.86
C GLN A 547 12.62 11.70 -2.41
N ALA A 548 13.08 12.87 -1.98
CA ALA A 548 13.51 13.09 -0.59
C ALA A 548 12.34 12.86 0.39
N ALA A 549 11.14 13.38 0.08
CA ALA A 549 9.95 13.18 0.90
C ALA A 549 9.55 11.70 1.05
N SER A 550 9.79 10.90 0.00
CA SER A 550 9.65 9.44 0.03
C SER A 550 10.71 8.79 0.92
N ASP A 551 11.96 9.21 0.77
CA ASP A 551 13.12 8.56 1.40
C ASP A 551 13.29 8.90 2.88
N MET A 552 12.74 10.01 3.35
CA MET A 552 12.77 10.40 4.76
C MET A 552 12.15 9.35 5.67
N ALA A 553 12.68 9.23 6.89
CA ALA A 553 12.17 8.30 7.88
C ALA A 553 10.70 8.56 8.22
N ARG A 554 9.97 7.49 8.51
CA ARG A 554 8.55 7.49 8.87
C ARG A 554 8.31 6.85 10.23
N PHE A 555 7.16 7.17 10.80
CA PHE A 555 6.57 6.39 11.88
C PHE A 555 5.26 5.75 11.42
N HIS A 556 4.90 4.64 12.05
CA HIS A 556 3.61 3.99 11.93
C HIS A 556 3.01 3.83 13.33
N HIS A 557 1.95 4.57 13.63
CA HIS A 557 1.22 4.44 14.90
C HIS A 557 0.02 3.50 14.70
N ASN A 558 0.04 2.36 15.37
CA ASN A 558 -1.10 1.46 15.42
C ASN A 558 -2.08 1.92 16.51
N GLN A 559 -3.26 2.40 16.09
CA GLN A 559 -4.26 2.98 16.98
C GLN A 559 -4.80 1.98 18.01
N VAL A 560 -5.03 0.74 17.60
CA VAL A 560 -5.63 -0.30 18.46
C VAL A 560 -4.64 -0.82 19.50
N ARG A 561 -3.36 -1.00 19.12
CA ARG A 561 -2.30 -1.46 20.03
C ARG A 561 -1.69 -0.31 20.85
N GLY A 562 -1.85 0.91 20.39
CA GLY A 562 -1.20 2.09 20.98
C GLY A 562 0.33 2.05 20.86
N THR A 563 0.87 1.36 19.85
CA THR A 563 2.33 1.24 19.60
C THR A 563 2.74 2.13 18.42
N VAL A 564 3.97 2.63 18.50
CA VAL A 564 4.58 3.44 17.44
C VAL A 564 5.81 2.70 16.92
N ASP A 565 5.77 2.29 15.66
CA ASP A 565 6.95 1.83 14.94
C ASP A 565 7.63 3.06 14.35
N LEU A 566 8.92 3.26 14.63
CA LEU A 566 9.73 4.37 14.12
C LEU A 566 10.95 3.78 13.41
N GLU A 567 11.22 4.24 12.18
CA GLU A 567 12.37 3.73 11.43
C GLU A 567 13.68 3.92 12.18
N SER A 568 14.57 2.94 12.06
CA SER A 568 15.76 2.74 12.89
C SER A 568 16.62 4.00 13.04
N GLU A 569 16.81 4.77 11.97
CA GLU A 569 17.66 5.97 12.02
C GLU A 569 17.02 7.11 12.81
N ALA A 570 15.71 7.34 12.64
CA ALA A 570 14.99 8.32 13.45
C ALA A 570 14.89 7.86 14.92
N PHE A 571 14.68 6.54 15.14
CA PHE A 571 14.64 5.98 16.49
C PHE A 571 15.96 6.19 17.25
N LYS A 572 17.11 6.06 16.60
CA LYS A 572 18.42 6.33 17.21
C LYS A 572 18.54 7.78 17.71
N LEU A 573 17.91 8.72 17.02
CA LEU A 573 17.99 10.16 17.36
C LEU A 573 17.01 10.55 18.47
N VAL A 574 15.75 10.11 18.39
CA VAL A 574 14.66 10.65 19.22
C VAL A 574 13.90 9.59 20.01
N GLY A 575 14.16 8.29 19.79
CA GLY A 575 13.37 7.21 20.38
C GLY A 575 13.37 7.20 21.90
N ALA A 576 14.52 7.43 22.53
CA ALA A 576 14.63 7.46 23.98
C ALA A 576 13.81 8.60 24.62
N GLN A 577 13.81 9.78 23.98
CA GLN A 577 13.04 10.95 24.45
C GLN A 577 11.52 10.71 24.26
N LEU A 578 11.09 10.12 23.13
CA LEU A 578 9.69 9.77 22.91
C LEU A 578 9.20 8.73 23.92
N ILE A 579 10.03 7.75 24.26
CA ILE A 579 9.72 6.78 25.33
C ILE A 579 9.59 7.48 26.68
N ALA A 580 10.47 8.44 26.99
CA ALA A 580 10.39 9.24 28.24
C ALA A 580 9.10 10.08 28.29
N MET A 581 8.58 10.55 27.16
CA MET A 581 7.27 11.21 27.05
C MET A 581 6.08 10.23 27.21
N GLY A 582 6.32 8.92 27.21
CA GLY A 582 5.29 7.89 27.40
C GLY A 582 4.79 7.22 26.11
N HIS A 583 5.36 7.54 24.95
CA HIS A 583 5.04 6.80 23.71
C HIS A 583 5.61 5.37 23.77
N LYS A 584 4.84 4.39 23.29
CA LYS A 584 5.29 3.00 23.16
C LYS A 584 6.04 2.80 21.85
N VAL A 585 7.20 3.45 21.72
CA VAL A 585 8.00 3.47 20.49
C VAL A 585 8.94 2.28 20.43
N ARG A 586 9.07 1.69 19.24
CA ARG A 586 10.05 0.65 18.94
C ARG A 586 10.71 0.91 17.58
N PRO A 587 11.98 0.50 17.39
CA PRO A 587 12.63 0.60 16.07
C PRO A 587 12.06 -0.41 15.09
N THR A 588 12.05 -0.06 13.81
CA THR A 588 11.66 -0.95 12.71
C THR A 588 12.53 -0.73 11.48
N ASP A 589 12.53 -1.72 10.56
CA ASP A 589 13.23 -1.72 9.28
C ASP A 589 12.38 -1.13 8.17
N GLY A 590 11.46 -0.42 8.22
CA GLY A 590 10.67 0.16 7.12
C GLY A 590 9.73 -0.80 6.41
N GLY A 591 9.70 -2.08 6.75
CA GLY A 591 8.87 -3.08 6.08
C GLY A 591 7.36 -2.77 6.17
N ASN A 592 6.92 -2.14 7.27
CA ASN A 592 5.54 -1.72 7.53
C ASN A 592 5.31 -0.20 7.37
N MET A 593 6.25 0.53 6.77
CA MET A 593 6.17 1.98 6.51
C MET A 593 5.50 2.34 5.19
N GLY A 594 4.88 1.35 4.55
CA GLY A 594 4.20 1.52 3.29
C GLY A 594 5.13 1.62 2.09
N GLY A 595 4.59 2.16 1.00
CA GLY A 595 5.33 2.39 -0.24
C GLY A 595 4.73 3.58 -0.99
N TYR A 596 5.51 4.64 -1.09
CA TYR A 596 5.13 5.90 -1.72
C TYR A 596 5.26 5.87 -3.24
N GLN A 597 4.30 6.50 -3.93
CA GLN A 597 4.35 6.77 -5.37
C GLN A 597 3.75 8.15 -5.64
N ALA A 598 4.48 9.01 -6.34
CA ALA A 598 3.93 10.31 -6.72
C ALA A 598 4.42 10.79 -8.08
N ILE A 599 3.55 11.52 -8.79
CA ILE A 599 3.86 12.29 -9.99
C ILE A 599 3.39 13.72 -9.78
N LEU A 600 4.31 14.68 -9.90
CA LEU A 600 4.04 16.11 -9.92
C LEU A 600 4.07 16.61 -11.36
N MET A 601 3.00 17.24 -11.80
CA MET A 601 2.93 18.02 -13.02
C MET A 601 3.25 19.47 -12.71
N THR A 602 4.24 20.05 -13.41
CA THR A 602 4.57 21.48 -13.35
C THR A 602 4.33 22.08 -14.74
N PRO A 603 3.26 22.87 -14.93
CA PRO A 603 3.02 23.56 -16.19
C PRO A 603 4.12 24.58 -16.50
N ASP A 604 4.37 24.85 -17.79
CA ASP A 604 5.22 25.97 -18.19
C ASP A 604 4.55 27.29 -17.72
N PRO A 605 5.29 28.20 -17.07
CA PRO A 605 4.73 29.49 -16.64
C PRO A 605 4.16 30.33 -17.78
N LYS A 606 4.64 30.12 -19.02
CA LYS A 606 4.14 30.84 -20.21
C LYS A 606 2.85 30.24 -20.78
N GLU A 607 2.59 28.96 -20.50
CA GLU A 607 1.39 28.23 -20.89
C GLU A 607 0.92 27.36 -19.71
N PRO A 608 0.39 27.97 -18.65
CA PRO A 608 0.12 27.26 -17.39
C PRO A 608 -1.04 26.25 -17.49
N LYS A 609 -1.80 26.25 -18.57
CA LYS A 609 -2.93 25.33 -18.73
C LYS A 609 -2.53 24.11 -19.54
N PRO A 610 -2.72 22.88 -19.00
CA PRO A 610 -2.62 21.67 -19.80
C PRO A 610 -3.53 21.77 -21.02
N SER A 611 -3.07 21.35 -22.18
CA SER A 611 -3.83 21.47 -23.43
C SER A 611 -5.08 20.58 -23.51
N GLY A 612 -5.25 19.64 -22.61
CA GLY A 612 -6.47 18.90 -22.26
C GLY A 612 -7.32 18.26 -23.36
N ALA A 613 -7.00 18.43 -24.60
CA ALA A 613 -7.79 17.85 -25.67
C ALA A 613 -7.46 16.36 -25.85
N LYS A 614 -8.43 15.50 -25.71
CA LYS A 614 -8.33 14.04 -25.98
C LYS A 614 -7.70 13.73 -27.36
N ASN A 615 -7.78 14.67 -28.29
CA ASN A 615 -7.25 14.59 -29.65
C ASN A 615 -6.09 15.57 -29.89
N SER A 616 -5.53 16.21 -28.87
CA SER A 616 -4.37 17.07 -29.04
C SER A 616 -3.16 16.22 -29.38
N THR A 617 -2.52 16.51 -30.49
CA THR A 617 -1.21 15.96 -30.86
C THR A 617 -0.08 16.68 -30.12
N GLN A 618 -0.38 17.79 -29.47
CA GLN A 618 0.57 18.59 -28.71
C GLN A 618 0.68 18.06 -27.28
N PRO A 619 1.89 17.75 -26.77
CA PRO A 619 2.10 17.48 -25.35
C PRO A 619 1.74 18.73 -24.54
N ILE A 620 1.45 18.52 -23.24
CA ILE A 620 1.38 19.63 -22.30
C ILE A 620 2.69 20.41 -22.37
N ASN A 621 2.59 21.74 -22.27
CA ASN A 621 3.79 22.56 -22.10
C ASN A 621 4.15 22.56 -20.61
N GLY A 622 5.13 21.72 -20.24
CA GLY A 622 5.52 21.50 -18.84
C GLY A 622 6.36 20.25 -18.65
N THR A 623 6.52 19.85 -17.39
CA THR A 623 7.29 18.67 -16.99
C THR A 623 6.53 17.84 -15.97
N TYR A 624 6.73 16.52 -16.05
CA TYR A 624 6.42 15.56 -15.01
C TYR A 624 7.68 15.25 -14.20
N ARG A 625 7.54 15.26 -12.86
CA ARG A 625 8.55 14.83 -11.91
C ARG A 625 7.96 13.69 -11.08
N ALA A 626 8.76 12.68 -10.76
CA ALA A 626 8.29 11.55 -9.98
C ALA A 626 9.28 11.11 -8.90
N GLY A 627 8.73 10.69 -7.75
CA GLY A 627 9.42 10.02 -6.68
C GLY A 627 8.79 8.67 -6.39
N THR A 628 9.60 7.70 -5.96
CA THR A 628 9.16 6.34 -5.65
C THR A 628 9.86 5.78 -4.42
N ASP A 629 9.22 4.81 -3.77
CA ASP A 629 9.70 4.28 -2.50
C ASP A 629 10.80 3.22 -2.65
N HIS A 630 11.89 3.41 -1.92
CA HIS A 630 12.97 2.44 -1.81
C HIS A 630 12.60 1.21 -0.95
N ARG A 631 11.50 1.30 -0.17
CA ARG A 631 11.00 0.20 0.70
C ARG A 631 10.25 -0.86 -0.09
N LYS A 632 10.05 -0.64 -1.39
CA LYS A 632 9.47 -1.57 -2.37
C LYS A 632 10.39 -1.63 -3.60
N ASP A 633 10.07 -2.46 -4.60
CA ASP A 633 10.76 -2.43 -5.92
C ASP A 633 10.35 -1.18 -6.74
N GLY A 634 10.04 -0.08 -6.07
CA GLY A 634 9.43 1.11 -6.63
C GLY A 634 10.22 1.75 -7.77
N ILE A 635 9.53 2.04 -8.87
CA ILE A 635 10.11 2.67 -10.05
C ILE A 635 9.19 3.73 -10.63
N ALA A 636 9.80 4.78 -11.19
CA ALA A 636 9.17 5.74 -12.09
C ALA A 636 9.77 5.59 -13.49
N VAL A 637 8.93 5.57 -14.50
CA VAL A 637 9.32 5.51 -15.91
C VAL A 637 8.56 6.55 -16.73
N GLY A 638 9.26 7.24 -17.62
CA GLY A 638 8.65 8.28 -18.45
C GLY A 638 9.46 8.56 -19.71
N TRP A 639 8.96 9.44 -20.61
CA TRP A 639 9.69 9.83 -21.82
C TRP A 639 9.44 11.28 -22.27
#